data_e84a33c7b510203b8bf8c54d7c11be77
#
_entry.id   e84a33c7b510203b8bf8c54d7c11be77
#
_cell.length_a   1.000
_cell.length_b   1.000
_cell.length_c   1.000
_cell.angle_alpha   90.00
_cell.angle_beta   90.00
_cell.angle_gamma   90.00
#
_symmetry.space_group_name_H-M   'P 1'
#
loop_
_entity.id
_entity.type
_entity.pdbx_description
1 polymer ?
#
loop_
_entity_poly.entity_id
_entity_poly.type
_entity_poly.pdbx_seq_one_letter_code
_entity_poly.pdbx_strand_id
1 'polypeptide(L)'
;MHSFGLTKRLMRFAVNYVVLFTLAFFLTIIPRTFAKQPQTNSPAGTYTQTTKPSTTTSQELVSQGEALYQSGRFAEAVTVLQQAVRIYQLQGDNLAQAAALTNLSLVFEQLGSWKEASKAINSSLNLLGWDNTNQKLNVNNPKSELLEVLAQTLEIQSGLQLSQGQADISLKTSQQAEQIWKRLGKQYNMGVTRSRINQAQALRVSGFYRRSLDIFNEVSQQLQTQPDSLEKVTALRSLGNVHRQLGDLEQSWKNLKHSLEIAQRLQLPLEISLTEFSLGNTVRDLGNIKDAIVDYENAALIAPNPLTKVQAQINQLSLLVENEQVAQAKTIIPTIQSQLATLPTTQAGIYARINFARTINKIVNKKDIAEILANSVQQAKTIGDERTQSYALGSLAEVYEQNNQWQDAQKLTQQALFIAQKIDASDIAYRWEWQLGRLFKAQGNIEGAIAVYDTAVTTLQSLRTDLVTVNREVQFNFRDSVEPIYRQSVELLLQQKGQGKPDLDKVRQRIEALQLAELDNFFREACLSNQFVMLDKVVDRDRPSTAIFYPIILDNQLEVILKLPNQPLLHKTSVVNHQQVERVITEMRETIVQPDANNKFQVVSQQLYDWLIKPVAAELKNSRVNTLVFIPDGSLRNIPMSALYDGKEYLVQKYAIAISPGLQLFTPKPLAQKRLNALAGGLSQPPKNEKFTPLPNVKVELNLIQQSGISTTILLDENFKSTTLEKTINTQPFRVVHLATHGQFSSKAKDTFILAADKRIYVNELDSLLKSREQKRTEPLGLLVLSACETAQGDNRAALGLAGVALRAGARSTLASLWQIGDESTALFVSEFYHQLTISKTTAEALRSAQLKLLSSSQYTRPLYWATYVLVGNWL
;
A
#
# COMPACT_ATOMS: atom_id res chain seq x y z
N MET A 1 37.43 -2.85 20.49
CA MET A 1 37.17 -1.72 19.56
C MET A 1 36.90 -2.33 18.21
N HIS A 2 35.63 -2.49 17.86
CA HIS A 2 35.01 -2.74 16.56
C HIS A 2 33.67 -3.46 16.80
N SER A 3 32.66 -2.72 17.18
CA SER A 3 31.25 -3.09 16.98
C SER A 3 30.31 -1.97 17.49
N PHE A 4 30.36 -0.82 16.87
CA PHE A 4 29.42 0.28 17.15
C PHE A 4 28.98 0.92 15.83
N GLY A 5 28.39 0.15 14.95
CA GLY A 5 28.04 0.66 13.63
C GLY A 5 26.68 0.24 13.04
N LEU A 6 25.92 -0.64 13.71
CA LEU A 6 24.73 -1.22 13.05
C LEU A 6 23.36 -0.76 13.57
N THR A 7 23.29 -0.08 14.70
CA THR A 7 21.99 0.20 15.35
C THR A 7 21.40 1.59 15.09
N LYS A 8 22.06 2.47 14.36
CA LYS A 8 21.53 3.79 13.98
C LYS A 8 20.84 3.85 12.59
N ARG A 9 20.79 2.73 11.88
CA ARG A 9 20.36 2.69 10.46
C ARG A 9 18.86 2.57 10.20
N LEU A 10 18.01 2.40 11.22
CA LEU A 10 16.60 2.06 10.99
C LEU A 10 15.58 3.20 11.26
N MET A 11 16.02 4.40 11.63
CA MET A 11 15.09 5.40 12.18
C MET A 11 14.87 6.66 11.34
N ARG A 12 15.28 6.71 10.08
CA ARG A 12 15.12 7.95 9.28
C ARG A 12 14.74 7.69 7.82
N PHE A 13 13.68 6.96 7.56
CA PHE A 13 13.21 6.79 6.18
C PHE A 13 11.78 7.25 5.99
N ALA A 14 11.59 8.09 4.99
CA ALA A 14 10.37 8.38 4.26
C ALA A 14 9.65 9.70 4.53
N VAL A 15 10.04 10.75 3.88
CA VAL A 15 9.19 11.94 3.78
C VAL A 15 9.00 12.46 2.31
N ASN A 16 9.67 11.89 1.31
CA ASN A 16 9.87 12.65 0.06
C ASN A 16 9.26 12.10 -1.23
N TYR A 17 8.30 11.17 -1.27
CA TYR A 17 7.98 10.48 -2.53
C TYR A 17 6.54 10.53 -3.06
N VAL A 18 5.77 11.52 -2.77
CA VAL A 18 4.33 11.49 -3.00
C VAL A 18 3.86 12.00 -4.37
N VAL A 19 4.64 12.81 -5.07
CA VAL A 19 4.10 13.57 -6.21
C VAL A 19 4.67 13.22 -7.58
N LEU A 20 5.82 12.56 -7.66
CA LEU A 20 6.47 12.25 -8.95
C LEU A 20 5.80 11.14 -9.77
N PHE A 21 4.93 10.36 -9.15
CA PHE A 21 4.43 9.13 -9.75
C PHE A 21 3.28 9.31 -10.74
N THR A 22 2.46 10.31 -10.57
CA THR A 22 1.30 10.53 -11.44
C THR A 22 1.69 11.05 -12.81
N LEU A 23 2.77 11.80 -12.94
CA LEU A 23 3.13 12.49 -14.17
C LEU A 23 4.12 11.75 -15.10
N ALA A 24 5.07 10.99 -14.57
CA ALA A 24 5.94 10.13 -15.40
C ALA A 24 5.18 9.01 -16.11
N PHE A 25 3.97 8.71 -15.63
CA PHE A 25 3.14 7.61 -16.11
C PHE A 25 2.21 7.98 -17.28
N PHE A 26 1.97 9.27 -17.49
CA PHE A 26 1.04 9.75 -18.53
C PHE A 26 1.66 9.86 -19.93
N LEU A 27 2.97 9.82 -19.99
CA LEU A 27 3.70 9.98 -21.24
C LEU A 27 3.75 8.74 -22.15
N THR A 28 2.98 7.69 -21.86
CA THR A 28 3.23 6.39 -22.46
C THR A 28 2.13 5.82 -23.35
N ILE A 29 1.18 6.63 -23.73
CA ILE A 29 0.25 6.28 -24.79
C ILE A 29 0.63 7.11 -26.01
N ILE A 30 1.68 6.70 -26.68
CA ILE A 30 1.94 7.15 -28.03
C ILE A 30 1.39 6.08 -28.97
N PRO A 31 0.19 6.24 -29.53
CA PRO A 31 -0.15 5.46 -30.70
C PRO A 31 0.83 5.87 -31.79
N ARG A 32 1.39 4.92 -32.51
CA ARG A 32 2.08 5.15 -33.78
C ARG A 32 1.12 5.73 -34.85
N THR A 33 0.08 6.37 -34.46
CA THR A 33 -0.99 6.80 -35.34
C THR A 33 -1.11 8.31 -35.33
N PHE A 34 -0.14 8.93 -35.93
CA PHE A 34 -0.55 10.04 -36.79
C PHE A 34 -1.51 9.45 -37.82
N ALA A 35 -2.70 10.02 -37.95
CA ALA A 35 -3.71 9.53 -38.87
C ALA A 35 -3.07 9.39 -40.26
N LYS A 36 -3.06 8.16 -40.80
CA LYS A 36 -2.61 7.91 -42.18
C LYS A 36 -3.72 8.28 -43.12
N GLN A 37 -3.43 9.14 -44.09
CA GLN A 37 -4.30 9.29 -45.24
C GLN A 37 -4.28 8.03 -46.14
N PRO A 38 -5.37 7.66 -46.80
CA PRO A 38 -5.37 6.56 -47.75
C PRO A 38 -4.38 6.84 -48.89
N GLN A 39 -3.48 5.89 -49.15
CA GLN A 39 -2.61 5.99 -50.30
C GLN A 39 -3.41 5.77 -51.58
N THR A 40 -3.53 6.82 -52.36
CA THR A 40 -3.90 6.65 -53.78
C THR A 40 -2.69 6.30 -54.59
N ASN A 41 -2.57 5.04 -55.06
CA ASN A 41 -1.60 4.62 -56.07
C ASN A 41 -1.87 5.33 -57.41
N SER A 42 -0.89 6.09 -57.86
CA SER A 42 -0.78 6.48 -59.26
C SER A 42 0.65 6.33 -59.77
N PRO A 43 0.84 5.89 -61.01
CA PRO A 43 2.10 5.35 -61.47
C PRO A 43 3.10 6.45 -61.84
N ALA A 44 4.40 6.05 -61.76
CA ALA A 44 5.56 6.85 -62.06
C ALA A 44 5.54 7.46 -63.46
N GLY A 45 5.66 8.77 -63.54
CA GLY A 45 6.01 9.52 -64.70
C GLY A 45 7.25 10.38 -64.45
N THR A 46 8.32 10.05 -65.14
CA THR A 46 9.60 10.77 -65.21
C THR A 46 9.39 12.18 -65.75
N TYR A 47 9.75 13.24 -64.96
CA TYR A 47 10.03 14.58 -65.52
C TYR A 47 11.15 15.30 -64.78
N THR A 48 11.93 15.93 -65.56
CA THR A 48 13.15 16.72 -65.39
C THR A 48 13.05 17.86 -64.38
N GLN A 49 14.17 18.11 -63.64
CA GLN A 49 14.46 19.22 -62.76
C GLN A 49 14.16 20.61 -63.39
N THR A 50 13.33 21.37 -62.72
CA THR A 50 13.35 22.82 -62.73
C THR A 50 13.13 23.28 -61.33
N THR A 51 14.07 23.99 -60.72
CA THR A 51 14.08 24.60 -59.38
C THR A 51 13.01 25.67 -59.26
N LYS A 52 11.89 25.31 -58.54
CA LYS A 52 10.94 26.23 -57.92
C LYS A 52 10.89 25.89 -56.42
N PRO A 53 10.65 26.86 -55.51
CA PRO A 53 10.60 26.58 -54.08
C PRO A 53 9.56 25.50 -53.84
N SER A 54 9.97 24.35 -53.26
CA SER A 54 9.08 23.22 -52.96
C SER A 54 8.01 23.64 -51.99
N THR A 55 6.76 23.73 -52.46
CA THR A 55 5.57 23.79 -51.61
C THR A 55 5.45 22.46 -50.89
N THR A 56 5.94 22.39 -49.64
CA THR A 56 5.79 21.22 -48.77
C THR A 56 4.30 20.86 -48.70
N THR A 57 3.94 19.65 -49.03
CA THR A 57 2.55 19.20 -48.96
C THR A 57 2.07 19.11 -47.51
N SER A 58 0.77 19.28 -47.28
CA SER A 58 0.18 19.17 -45.91
C SER A 58 0.48 17.81 -45.24
N GLN A 59 0.60 16.77 -46.06
CA GLN A 59 0.97 15.41 -45.61
C GLN A 59 2.41 15.30 -45.18
N GLU A 60 3.37 15.94 -45.90
CA GLU A 60 4.76 16.04 -45.52
C GLU A 60 4.94 16.78 -44.21
N LEU A 61 4.15 17.86 -43.96
CA LEU A 61 4.15 18.58 -42.69
C LEU A 61 3.66 17.70 -41.52
N VAL A 62 2.62 16.90 -41.71
CA VAL A 62 2.19 15.95 -40.68
C VAL A 62 3.28 14.93 -40.36
N SER A 63 3.92 14.35 -41.39
CA SER A 63 5.04 13.40 -41.22
C SER A 63 6.26 14.05 -40.53
N GLN A 64 6.56 15.29 -40.89
CA GLN A 64 7.60 16.09 -40.22
C GLN A 64 7.24 16.36 -38.75
N GLY A 65 6.00 16.70 -38.45
CA GLY A 65 5.47 16.90 -37.10
C GLY A 65 5.62 15.61 -36.26
N GLU A 66 5.40 14.44 -36.88
CA GLU A 66 5.59 13.14 -36.26
C GLU A 66 7.06 12.89 -35.92
N ALA A 67 7.98 13.09 -36.84
CA ALA A 67 9.41 12.92 -36.63
C ALA A 67 9.94 13.85 -35.50
N LEU A 68 9.45 15.09 -35.48
CA LEU A 68 9.79 16.07 -34.41
C LEU A 68 9.22 15.64 -33.05
N TYR A 69 8.02 15.12 -33.01
CA TYR A 69 7.42 14.56 -31.81
C TYR A 69 8.25 13.38 -31.27
N GLN A 70 8.59 12.41 -32.12
CA GLN A 70 9.38 11.24 -31.73
C GLN A 70 10.79 11.59 -31.24
N SER A 71 11.37 12.70 -31.76
CA SER A 71 12.67 13.22 -31.30
C SER A 71 12.58 14.14 -30.06
N GLY A 72 11.36 14.34 -29.48
CA GLY A 72 11.16 15.20 -28.32
C GLY A 72 11.17 16.70 -28.61
N ARG A 73 11.19 17.12 -29.90
CA ARG A 73 11.22 18.52 -30.33
C ARG A 73 9.80 19.09 -30.41
N PHE A 74 9.07 19.07 -29.30
CA PHE A 74 7.63 19.33 -29.26
C PHE A 74 7.24 20.76 -29.71
N ALA A 75 8.03 21.78 -29.35
CA ALA A 75 7.73 23.16 -29.78
C ALA A 75 7.78 23.34 -31.30
N GLU A 76 8.70 22.67 -31.96
CA GLU A 76 8.82 22.67 -33.42
C GLU A 76 7.71 21.85 -34.06
N ALA A 77 7.35 20.71 -33.45
CA ALA A 77 6.22 19.91 -33.90
C ALA A 77 4.91 20.70 -33.88
N VAL A 78 4.66 21.54 -32.84
CA VAL A 78 3.48 22.43 -32.79
C VAL A 78 3.46 23.35 -34.02
N THR A 79 4.58 23.99 -34.33
CA THR A 79 4.66 24.96 -35.46
C THR A 79 4.30 24.30 -36.78
N VAL A 80 4.87 23.12 -37.04
CA VAL A 80 4.67 22.36 -38.28
C VAL A 80 3.24 21.82 -38.39
N LEU A 81 2.71 21.27 -37.32
CA LEU A 81 1.32 20.76 -37.30
C LEU A 81 0.27 21.87 -37.41
N GLN A 82 0.53 23.07 -36.83
CA GLN A 82 -0.35 24.22 -37.02
C GLN A 82 -0.41 24.69 -38.50
N GLN A 83 0.70 24.59 -39.22
CA GLN A 83 0.74 24.85 -40.65
C GLN A 83 -0.11 23.83 -41.43
N ALA A 84 0.03 22.53 -41.10
CA ALA A 84 -0.76 21.46 -41.70
C ALA A 84 -2.26 21.68 -41.49
N VAL A 85 -2.69 22.01 -40.25
CA VAL A 85 -4.08 22.32 -39.90
C VAL A 85 -4.64 23.46 -40.74
N ARG A 86 -3.88 24.57 -40.93
CA ARG A 86 -4.28 25.70 -41.74
C ARG A 86 -4.47 25.32 -43.22
N ILE A 87 -3.54 24.51 -43.78
CA ILE A 87 -3.62 24.09 -45.20
C ILE A 87 -4.86 23.20 -45.38
N TYR A 88 -5.12 22.21 -44.50
CA TYR A 88 -6.31 21.38 -44.60
C TYR A 88 -7.59 22.18 -44.43
N GLN A 89 -7.61 23.21 -43.61
CA GLN A 89 -8.73 24.13 -43.45
C GLN A 89 -9.03 24.90 -44.74
N LEU A 90 -7.97 25.40 -45.39
CA LEU A 90 -8.09 26.10 -46.69
C LEU A 90 -8.54 25.17 -47.81
N GLN A 91 -8.19 23.90 -47.73
CA GLN A 91 -8.60 22.86 -48.69
C GLN A 91 -10.05 22.36 -48.44
N GLY A 92 -10.67 22.69 -47.32
CA GLY A 92 -11.96 22.19 -46.91
C GLY A 92 -11.97 20.68 -46.56
N ASP A 93 -10.78 20.11 -46.31
CA ASP A 93 -10.64 18.71 -45.89
C ASP A 93 -10.80 18.58 -44.36
N ASN A 94 -12.06 18.50 -43.93
CA ASN A 94 -12.44 18.41 -42.54
C ASN A 94 -11.88 17.13 -41.85
N LEU A 95 -11.76 16.03 -42.58
CA LEU A 95 -11.27 14.77 -42.00
C LEU A 95 -9.75 14.84 -41.70
N ALA A 96 -8.97 15.30 -42.69
CA ALA A 96 -7.54 15.48 -42.50
C ALA A 96 -7.22 16.60 -41.50
N GLN A 97 -8.04 17.67 -41.46
CA GLN A 97 -7.95 18.74 -40.48
C GLN A 97 -8.18 18.20 -39.05
N ALA A 98 -9.21 17.37 -38.88
CA ALA A 98 -9.49 16.74 -37.58
C ALA A 98 -8.34 15.84 -37.10
N ALA A 99 -7.76 15.03 -38.00
CA ALA A 99 -6.61 14.20 -37.72
C ALA A 99 -5.37 15.03 -37.32
N ALA A 100 -5.09 16.11 -38.05
CA ALA A 100 -3.98 17.02 -37.72
C ALA A 100 -4.16 17.76 -36.37
N LEU A 101 -5.42 18.14 -36.04
CA LEU A 101 -5.77 18.71 -34.72
C LEU A 101 -5.62 17.70 -33.59
N THR A 102 -5.94 16.43 -33.83
CA THR A 102 -5.72 15.35 -32.86
C THR A 102 -4.23 15.18 -32.54
N ASN A 103 -3.38 15.17 -33.57
CA ASN A 103 -1.94 15.10 -33.41
C ASN A 103 -1.39 16.36 -32.69
N LEU A 104 -1.92 17.53 -33.01
CA LEU A 104 -1.56 18.77 -32.35
C LEU A 104 -1.95 18.77 -30.86
N SER A 105 -3.10 18.18 -30.51
CA SER A 105 -3.50 18.00 -29.11
C SER A 105 -2.49 17.14 -28.33
N LEU A 106 -2.03 16.05 -28.94
CA LEU A 106 -1.03 15.17 -28.34
C LEU A 106 0.30 15.92 -28.07
N VAL A 107 0.74 16.76 -29.00
CA VAL A 107 1.96 17.57 -28.84
C VAL A 107 1.78 18.61 -27.74
N PHE A 108 0.63 19.28 -27.67
CA PHE A 108 0.34 20.23 -26.59
C PHE A 108 0.27 19.56 -25.22
N GLU A 109 -0.22 18.32 -25.16
CA GLU A 109 -0.19 17.53 -23.94
C GLU A 109 1.25 17.33 -23.43
N GLN A 110 2.20 16.97 -24.32
CA GLN A 110 3.62 16.82 -23.96
C GLN A 110 4.27 18.10 -23.47
N LEU A 111 3.80 19.25 -23.95
CA LEU A 111 4.23 20.56 -23.47
C LEU A 111 3.53 21.00 -22.18
N GLY A 112 2.54 20.23 -21.69
CA GLY A 112 1.69 20.63 -20.55
C GLY A 112 0.77 21.81 -20.85
N SER A 113 0.56 22.15 -22.11
CA SER A 113 -0.35 23.20 -22.57
C SER A 113 -1.80 22.67 -22.64
N TRP A 114 -2.35 22.36 -21.46
CA TRP A 114 -3.64 21.67 -21.30
C TRP A 114 -4.81 22.34 -21.97
N LYS A 115 -4.83 23.69 -21.94
CA LYS A 115 -5.90 24.49 -22.55
C LYS A 115 -5.88 24.38 -24.08
N GLU A 116 -4.69 24.48 -24.65
CA GLU A 116 -4.47 24.34 -26.08
C GLU A 116 -4.74 22.92 -26.55
N ALA A 117 -4.31 21.90 -25.79
CA ALA A 117 -4.60 20.49 -26.03
C ALA A 117 -6.10 20.23 -26.04
N SER A 118 -6.82 20.70 -25.02
CA SER A 118 -8.28 20.56 -24.93
C SER A 118 -9.01 21.28 -26.06
N LYS A 119 -8.52 22.48 -26.45
CA LYS A 119 -9.10 23.21 -27.59
C LYS A 119 -8.91 22.46 -28.91
N ALA A 120 -7.72 21.92 -29.15
CA ALA A 120 -7.40 21.18 -30.36
C ALA A 120 -8.24 19.89 -30.46
N ILE A 121 -8.33 19.10 -29.40
CA ILE A 121 -9.10 17.85 -29.40
C ILE A 121 -10.60 18.10 -29.54
N ASN A 122 -11.17 19.13 -28.89
CA ASN A 122 -12.57 19.49 -29.02
C ASN A 122 -12.89 20.00 -30.44
N SER A 123 -11.98 20.76 -31.06
CA SER A 123 -12.13 21.19 -32.45
C SER A 123 -12.11 19.99 -33.41
N SER A 124 -11.25 18.99 -33.19
CA SER A 124 -11.25 17.76 -33.96
C SER A 124 -12.58 17.01 -33.84
N LEU A 125 -13.07 16.79 -32.63
CA LEU A 125 -14.34 16.10 -32.36
C LEU A 125 -15.53 16.80 -33.00
N ASN A 126 -15.57 18.12 -32.98
CA ASN A 126 -16.61 18.91 -33.63
C ASN A 126 -16.59 18.73 -35.14
N LEU A 127 -15.39 18.73 -35.77
CA LEU A 127 -15.28 18.48 -37.22
C LEU A 127 -15.74 17.08 -37.62
N LEU A 128 -15.54 16.09 -36.72
CA LEU A 128 -16.00 14.71 -36.88
C LEU A 128 -17.48 14.52 -36.56
N GLY A 129 -18.18 15.56 -36.12
CA GLY A 129 -19.61 15.50 -35.76
C GLY A 129 -19.90 14.78 -34.45
N TRP A 130 -18.91 14.70 -33.54
CA TRP A 130 -19.09 14.13 -32.22
C TRP A 130 -19.67 15.15 -31.24
N ASP A 131 -20.76 14.79 -30.60
CA ASP A 131 -21.37 15.58 -29.52
C ASP A 131 -20.80 15.16 -28.19
N ASN A 132 -19.91 15.96 -27.64
CA ASN A 132 -19.26 15.72 -26.34
C ASN A 132 -20.27 15.72 -25.16
N THR A 133 -21.42 16.43 -25.30
CA THR A 133 -22.42 16.53 -24.22
C THR A 133 -23.24 15.25 -24.12
N ASN A 134 -23.73 14.77 -25.27
CA ASN A 134 -24.52 13.55 -25.34
C ASN A 134 -23.71 12.30 -25.65
N GLN A 135 -22.42 12.44 -25.85
CA GLN A 135 -21.47 11.36 -26.17
C GLN A 135 -21.93 10.51 -27.36
N LYS A 136 -22.37 11.17 -28.41
CA LYS A 136 -22.99 10.56 -29.58
C LYS A 136 -22.49 11.17 -30.88
N LEU A 137 -22.35 10.33 -31.89
CA LEU A 137 -22.04 10.77 -33.26
C LEU A 137 -23.28 11.25 -33.97
N ASN A 138 -23.26 12.49 -34.44
CA ASN A 138 -24.38 13.15 -35.16
C ASN A 138 -24.25 13.04 -36.70
N VAL A 139 -23.71 11.91 -37.18
CA VAL A 139 -23.54 11.64 -38.60
C VAL A 139 -24.30 10.36 -38.97
N ASN A 140 -25.23 10.47 -39.94
CA ASN A 140 -25.94 9.31 -40.46
C ASN A 140 -25.02 8.51 -41.39
N ASN A 141 -24.97 7.17 -41.22
CA ASN A 141 -24.13 6.25 -42.00
C ASN A 141 -22.68 6.72 -42.18
N PRO A 142 -21.91 6.86 -41.09
CA PRO A 142 -20.53 7.34 -41.14
C PRO A 142 -19.64 6.36 -41.92
N LYS A 143 -18.77 6.91 -42.77
CA LYS A 143 -17.76 6.14 -43.50
C LYS A 143 -16.73 5.58 -42.51
N SER A 144 -16.09 4.47 -42.90
CA SER A 144 -15.07 3.79 -42.08
C SER A 144 -13.91 4.70 -41.72
N GLU A 145 -13.45 5.55 -42.63
CA GLU A 145 -12.36 6.49 -42.41
C GLU A 145 -12.69 7.53 -41.34
N LEU A 146 -13.92 8.03 -41.30
CA LEU A 146 -14.38 8.95 -40.25
C LEU A 146 -14.43 8.26 -38.89
N LEU A 147 -14.92 7.02 -38.82
CA LEU A 147 -14.94 6.23 -37.58
C LEU A 147 -13.54 5.90 -37.07
N GLU A 148 -12.60 5.64 -37.97
CA GLU A 148 -11.20 5.40 -37.60
C GLU A 148 -10.58 6.64 -36.95
N VAL A 149 -10.69 7.82 -37.60
CA VAL A 149 -10.16 9.08 -37.05
C VAL A 149 -10.90 9.44 -35.75
N LEU A 150 -12.19 9.19 -35.64
CA LEU A 150 -12.96 9.45 -34.41
C LEU A 150 -12.45 8.55 -33.24
N ALA A 151 -12.26 7.26 -33.49
CA ALA A 151 -11.77 6.35 -32.46
C ALA A 151 -10.37 6.74 -31.99
N GLN A 152 -9.46 7.12 -32.90
CA GLN A 152 -8.14 7.65 -32.57
C GLN A 152 -8.23 8.95 -31.75
N THR A 153 -9.13 9.85 -32.14
CA THR A 153 -9.36 11.12 -31.43
C THR A 153 -9.85 10.87 -30.00
N LEU A 154 -10.77 9.92 -29.82
CA LEU A 154 -11.26 9.52 -28.48
C LEU A 154 -10.16 8.84 -27.64
N GLU A 155 -9.24 8.05 -28.22
CA GLU A 155 -8.07 7.49 -27.51
C GLU A 155 -7.17 8.63 -26.98
N ILE A 156 -6.86 9.62 -27.79
CA ILE A 156 -6.05 10.78 -27.38
C ILE A 156 -6.80 11.63 -26.34
N GLN A 157 -8.11 11.84 -26.53
CA GLN A 157 -8.94 12.54 -25.54
C GLN A 157 -8.93 11.82 -24.19
N SER A 158 -9.03 10.48 -24.20
CA SER A 158 -8.95 9.66 -22.98
C SER A 158 -7.60 9.84 -22.26
N GLY A 159 -6.50 9.83 -22.99
CA GLY A 159 -5.17 10.13 -22.45
C GLY A 159 -5.09 11.52 -21.82
N LEU A 160 -5.56 12.54 -22.53
CA LEU A 160 -5.60 13.92 -22.03
C LEU A 160 -6.46 14.07 -20.76
N GLN A 161 -7.64 13.45 -20.73
CA GLN A 161 -8.50 13.42 -19.53
C GLN A 161 -7.79 12.75 -18.34
N LEU A 162 -7.10 11.65 -18.60
CA LEU A 162 -6.33 10.95 -17.58
C LEU A 162 -5.20 11.83 -17.03
N SER A 163 -4.47 12.52 -17.91
CA SER A 163 -3.41 13.48 -17.55
C SER A 163 -3.92 14.68 -16.75
N GLN A 164 -5.20 15.02 -16.92
CA GLN A 164 -5.91 16.07 -16.16
C GLN A 164 -6.52 15.55 -14.84
N GLY A 165 -6.28 14.28 -14.48
CA GLY A 165 -6.84 13.67 -13.27
C GLY A 165 -8.30 13.23 -13.38
N GLN A 166 -8.88 13.22 -14.58
CA GLN A 166 -10.28 12.87 -14.84
C GLN A 166 -10.41 11.38 -15.21
N ALA A 167 -9.96 10.49 -14.33
CA ALA A 167 -9.82 9.06 -14.61
C ALA A 167 -11.18 8.39 -14.98
N ASP A 168 -12.26 8.74 -14.30
CA ASP A 168 -13.60 8.18 -14.60
C ASP A 168 -14.13 8.58 -15.98
N ILE A 169 -13.85 9.82 -16.40
CA ILE A 169 -14.22 10.30 -17.74
C ILE A 169 -13.35 9.61 -18.78
N SER A 170 -12.04 9.51 -18.53
CA SER A 170 -11.08 8.79 -19.37
C SER A 170 -11.50 7.33 -19.59
N LEU A 171 -11.95 6.64 -18.55
CA LEU A 171 -12.45 5.26 -18.65
C LEU A 171 -13.64 5.16 -19.60
N LYS A 172 -14.62 6.05 -19.49
CA LYS A 172 -15.80 6.07 -20.37
C LYS A 172 -15.42 6.38 -21.81
N THR A 173 -14.57 7.38 -22.02
CA THR A 173 -14.09 7.77 -23.36
C THR A 173 -13.32 6.65 -24.05
N SER A 174 -12.44 5.94 -23.32
CA SER A 174 -11.71 4.78 -23.87
C SER A 174 -12.63 3.58 -24.17
N GLN A 175 -13.69 3.37 -23.39
CA GLN A 175 -14.71 2.37 -23.70
C GLN A 175 -15.48 2.71 -25.00
N GLN A 176 -15.75 3.97 -25.25
CA GLN A 176 -16.37 4.42 -26.51
C GLN A 176 -15.46 4.20 -27.72
N ALA A 177 -14.17 4.52 -27.58
CA ALA A 177 -13.18 4.23 -28.61
C ALA A 177 -13.13 2.72 -28.93
N GLU A 178 -13.08 1.86 -27.90
CA GLU A 178 -13.12 0.40 -28.06
C GLU A 178 -14.34 -0.08 -28.84
N GLN A 179 -15.53 0.47 -28.54
CA GLN A 179 -16.76 0.10 -29.22
C GLN A 179 -16.72 0.47 -30.71
N ILE A 180 -16.16 1.63 -31.07
CA ILE A 180 -16.01 2.05 -32.46
C ILE A 180 -15.02 1.12 -33.18
N TRP A 181 -13.87 0.79 -32.59
CA TRP A 181 -12.91 -0.14 -33.16
C TRP A 181 -13.50 -1.53 -33.40
N LYS A 182 -14.28 -2.05 -32.44
CA LYS A 182 -14.99 -3.32 -32.61
C LYS A 182 -15.98 -3.29 -33.75
N ARG A 183 -16.69 -2.17 -33.95
CA ARG A 183 -17.65 -1.96 -35.07
C ARG A 183 -16.94 -1.94 -36.41
N LEU A 184 -15.70 -1.41 -36.49
CA LEU A 184 -14.91 -1.37 -37.71
C LEU A 184 -14.38 -2.75 -38.14
N GLY A 185 -14.31 -3.72 -37.22
CA GLY A 185 -13.99 -5.10 -37.53
C GLY A 185 -12.60 -5.56 -37.07
N LYS A 186 -12.31 -6.84 -37.34
CA LYS A 186 -11.12 -7.53 -36.78
C LYS A 186 -9.77 -6.95 -37.24
N GLN A 187 -9.69 -6.31 -38.40
CA GLN A 187 -8.48 -5.67 -38.88
C GLN A 187 -7.99 -4.53 -37.95
N TYR A 188 -8.86 -4.02 -37.10
CA TYR A 188 -8.57 -2.93 -36.16
C TYR A 188 -8.32 -3.42 -34.73
N ASN A 189 -7.99 -4.70 -34.54
CA ASN A 189 -7.73 -5.28 -33.21
C ASN A 189 -6.68 -4.52 -32.40
N MET A 190 -5.69 -3.87 -33.03
CA MET A 190 -4.70 -3.05 -32.32
C MET A 190 -5.35 -1.78 -31.72
N GLY A 191 -6.34 -1.17 -32.36
CA GLY A 191 -7.12 -0.09 -31.79
C GLY A 191 -7.89 -0.56 -30.53
N VAL A 192 -8.51 -1.73 -30.61
CA VAL A 192 -9.15 -2.36 -29.44
C VAL A 192 -8.14 -2.54 -28.29
N THR A 193 -6.94 -3.04 -28.60
CA THR A 193 -5.86 -3.26 -27.62
C THR A 193 -5.42 -1.95 -26.95
N ARG A 194 -5.19 -0.87 -27.73
CA ARG A 194 -4.83 0.45 -27.19
C ARG A 194 -5.93 1.02 -26.29
N SER A 195 -7.19 0.94 -26.73
CA SER A 195 -8.31 1.40 -25.91
C SER A 195 -8.41 0.63 -24.59
N ARG A 196 -8.13 -0.68 -24.57
CA ARG A 196 -8.09 -1.49 -23.37
C ARG A 196 -6.90 -1.13 -22.45
N ILE A 197 -5.73 -0.84 -23.00
CA ILE A 197 -4.60 -0.30 -22.25
C ILE A 197 -5.02 1.01 -21.54
N ASN A 198 -5.70 1.92 -22.25
CA ASN A 198 -6.18 3.17 -21.67
C ASN A 198 -7.20 2.94 -20.55
N GLN A 199 -8.15 2.02 -20.74
CA GLN A 199 -9.10 1.64 -19.69
C GLN A 199 -8.38 1.09 -18.45
N ALA A 200 -7.43 0.19 -18.64
CA ALA A 200 -6.67 -0.39 -17.53
C ALA A 200 -5.84 0.67 -16.79
N GLN A 201 -5.28 1.65 -17.50
CA GLN A 201 -4.58 2.77 -16.89
C GLN A 201 -5.53 3.69 -16.11
N ALA A 202 -6.70 4.01 -16.67
CA ALA A 202 -7.73 4.78 -15.98
C ALA A 202 -8.19 4.07 -14.69
N LEU A 203 -8.48 2.76 -14.77
CA LEU A 203 -8.81 1.94 -13.62
C LEU A 203 -7.70 1.92 -12.57
N ARG A 204 -6.44 1.85 -13.00
CA ARG A 204 -5.28 1.89 -12.11
C ARG A 204 -5.18 3.22 -11.36
N VAL A 205 -5.39 4.34 -12.06
CA VAL A 205 -5.37 5.68 -11.47
C VAL A 205 -6.55 5.87 -10.51
N SER A 206 -7.71 5.32 -10.83
CA SER A 206 -8.88 5.29 -9.94
C SER A 206 -8.76 4.27 -8.80
N GLY A 207 -7.64 3.53 -8.70
CA GLY A 207 -7.39 2.56 -7.63
C GLY A 207 -8.00 1.18 -7.82
N PHE A 208 -8.68 0.91 -8.93
CA PHE A 208 -9.24 -0.41 -9.24
C PHE A 208 -8.15 -1.37 -9.77
N TYR A 209 -7.12 -1.60 -8.96
CA TYR A 209 -5.90 -2.33 -9.38
C TYR A 209 -6.18 -3.76 -9.88
N ARG A 210 -7.11 -4.50 -9.27
CA ARG A 210 -7.45 -5.85 -9.71
C ARG A 210 -8.09 -5.85 -11.10
N ARG A 211 -9.07 -4.99 -11.31
CA ARG A 211 -9.70 -4.84 -12.62
C ARG A 211 -8.71 -4.38 -13.69
N SER A 212 -7.79 -3.49 -13.31
CA SER A 212 -6.68 -3.06 -14.16
C SER A 212 -5.75 -4.24 -14.49
N LEU A 213 -5.39 -5.04 -13.48
CA LEU A 213 -4.56 -6.23 -13.64
C LEU A 213 -5.19 -7.26 -14.58
N ASP A 214 -6.48 -7.53 -14.43
CA ASP A 214 -7.21 -8.49 -15.29
C ASP A 214 -7.14 -8.05 -16.75
N ILE A 215 -7.42 -6.78 -17.04
CA ILE A 215 -7.34 -6.23 -18.41
C ILE A 215 -5.90 -6.29 -18.95
N PHE A 216 -4.89 -5.91 -18.14
CA PHE A 216 -3.49 -5.98 -18.59
C PHE A 216 -3.01 -7.41 -18.83
N ASN A 217 -3.46 -8.39 -18.04
CA ASN A 217 -3.16 -9.81 -18.25
C ASN A 217 -3.76 -10.29 -19.58
N GLU A 218 -5.03 -9.98 -19.86
CA GLU A 218 -5.68 -10.31 -21.13
C GLU A 218 -4.96 -9.67 -22.31
N VAL A 219 -4.62 -8.38 -22.21
CA VAL A 219 -3.86 -7.66 -23.26
C VAL A 219 -2.47 -8.27 -23.44
N SER A 220 -1.75 -8.54 -22.36
CA SER A 220 -0.43 -9.15 -22.41
C SER A 220 -0.47 -10.53 -23.06
N GLN A 221 -1.46 -11.36 -22.72
CA GLN A 221 -1.65 -12.67 -23.33
C GLN A 221 -1.96 -12.57 -24.82
N GLN A 222 -2.80 -11.62 -25.24
CA GLN A 222 -3.09 -11.38 -26.67
C GLN A 222 -1.85 -10.95 -27.44
N LEU A 223 -0.99 -10.12 -26.82
CA LEU A 223 0.23 -9.61 -27.45
C LEU A 223 1.40 -10.60 -27.41
N GLN A 224 1.33 -11.66 -26.60
CA GLN A 224 2.44 -12.60 -26.41
C GLN A 224 2.87 -13.28 -27.72
N THR A 225 1.90 -13.68 -28.53
CA THR A 225 2.13 -14.37 -29.82
C THR A 225 2.32 -13.41 -30.99
N GLN A 226 2.20 -12.09 -30.78
CA GLN A 226 2.38 -11.08 -31.81
C GLN A 226 3.83 -10.60 -31.86
N PRO A 227 4.29 -10.03 -32.99
CA PRO A 227 5.59 -9.39 -33.08
C PRO A 227 5.77 -8.32 -31.99
N ASP A 228 7.04 -8.04 -31.69
CA ASP A 228 7.38 -6.95 -30.79
C ASP A 228 6.84 -5.62 -31.31
N SER A 229 6.21 -4.85 -30.44
CA SER A 229 5.57 -3.57 -30.78
C SER A 229 5.60 -2.61 -29.58
N LEU A 230 5.33 -1.33 -29.85
CA LEU A 230 5.18 -0.31 -28.81
C LEU A 230 4.07 -0.66 -27.82
N GLU A 231 2.95 -1.18 -28.30
CA GLU A 231 1.82 -1.60 -27.46
C GLU A 231 2.23 -2.72 -26.49
N LYS A 232 3.07 -3.67 -26.97
CA LYS A 232 3.59 -4.76 -26.14
C LYS A 232 4.52 -4.24 -25.05
N VAL A 233 5.39 -3.30 -25.35
CA VAL A 233 6.27 -2.61 -24.38
C VAL A 233 5.41 -1.88 -23.35
N THR A 234 4.47 -1.06 -23.79
CA THR A 234 3.60 -0.26 -22.92
C THR A 234 2.72 -1.13 -22.01
N ALA A 235 2.16 -2.21 -22.54
CA ALA A 235 1.35 -3.15 -21.77
C ALA A 235 2.19 -3.86 -20.69
N LEU A 236 3.37 -4.39 -21.03
CA LEU A 236 4.25 -5.05 -20.07
C LEU A 236 4.76 -4.09 -19.00
N ARG A 237 5.17 -2.86 -19.36
CA ARG A 237 5.57 -1.85 -18.39
C ARG A 237 4.43 -1.47 -17.46
N SER A 238 3.24 -1.26 -18.00
CA SER A 238 2.05 -0.94 -17.20
C SER A 238 1.67 -2.10 -16.28
N LEU A 239 1.71 -3.34 -16.77
CA LEU A 239 1.50 -4.56 -15.99
C LEU A 239 2.52 -4.68 -14.85
N GLY A 240 3.82 -4.47 -15.15
CA GLY A 240 4.87 -4.44 -14.15
C GLY A 240 4.60 -3.39 -13.05
N ASN A 241 4.17 -2.21 -13.44
CA ASN A 241 3.81 -1.17 -12.49
C ASN A 241 2.56 -1.51 -11.66
N VAL A 242 1.55 -2.20 -12.22
CA VAL A 242 0.40 -2.70 -11.44
C VAL A 242 0.85 -3.77 -10.46
N HIS A 243 1.69 -4.73 -10.87
CA HIS A 243 2.27 -5.71 -9.95
C HIS A 243 3.08 -5.05 -8.82
N ARG A 244 3.93 -4.05 -9.14
CA ARG A 244 4.62 -3.26 -8.12
C ARG A 244 3.65 -2.64 -7.14
N GLN A 245 2.57 -2.09 -7.66
CA GLN A 245 1.52 -1.50 -6.88
C GLN A 245 0.76 -2.51 -6.01
N LEU A 246 0.54 -3.70 -6.43
CA LEU A 246 -0.03 -4.80 -5.66
C LEU A 246 1.01 -5.46 -4.73
N GLY A 247 2.29 -5.03 -4.80
CA GLY A 247 3.40 -5.52 -4.01
C GLY A 247 3.98 -6.84 -4.47
N ASP A 248 3.57 -7.30 -5.62
CA ASP A 248 4.20 -8.43 -6.30
C ASP A 248 5.44 -7.91 -7.06
N LEU A 249 6.49 -7.62 -6.26
CA LEU A 249 7.69 -6.99 -6.79
C LEU A 249 8.49 -7.92 -7.73
N GLU A 250 8.34 -9.22 -7.57
CA GLU A 250 9.00 -10.20 -8.43
C GLU A 250 8.36 -10.20 -9.83
N GLN A 251 7.02 -10.28 -9.92
CA GLN A 251 6.33 -10.18 -11.21
C GLN A 251 6.48 -8.80 -11.83
N SER A 252 6.50 -7.76 -11.00
CA SER A 252 6.82 -6.41 -11.45
C SER A 252 8.16 -6.38 -12.17
N TRP A 253 9.20 -6.87 -11.51
CA TRP A 253 10.57 -6.90 -12.06
C TRP A 253 10.63 -7.71 -13.35
N LYS A 254 10.03 -8.91 -13.40
CA LYS A 254 9.99 -9.77 -14.60
C LYS A 254 9.33 -9.08 -15.80
N ASN A 255 8.15 -8.47 -15.57
CA ASN A 255 7.44 -7.78 -16.65
C ASN A 255 8.20 -6.54 -17.14
N LEU A 256 8.80 -5.78 -16.21
CA LEU A 256 9.60 -4.61 -16.58
C LEU A 256 10.88 -4.98 -17.32
N LYS A 257 11.59 -6.03 -16.91
CA LYS A 257 12.77 -6.55 -17.66
C LYS A 257 12.38 -6.98 -19.07
N HIS A 258 11.29 -7.72 -19.23
CA HIS A 258 10.80 -8.11 -20.55
C HIS A 258 10.39 -6.89 -21.40
N SER A 259 9.72 -5.90 -20.79
CA SER A 259 9.41 -4.64 -21.46
C SER A 259 10.68 -3.93 -21.95
N LEU A 260 11.72 -3.86 -21.10
CA LEU A 260 13.00 -3.22 -21.42
C LEU A 260 13.70 -3.92 -22.59
N GLU A 261 13.78 -5.24 -22.57
CA GLU A 261 14.39 -6.03 -23.65
C GLU A 261 13.73 -5.77 -25.02
N ILE A 262 12.38 -5.70 -25.05
CA ILE A 262 11.64 -5.38 -26.28
C ILE A 262 11.90 -3.93 -26.70
N ALA A 263 11.86 -2.99 -25.77
CA ALA A 263 12.08 -1.56 -26.05
C ALA A 263 13.50 -1.32 -26.62
N GLN A 264 14.51 -2.05 -26.12
CA GLN A 264 15.89 -2.01 -26.62
C GLN A 264 16.00 -2.58 -28.02
N ARG A 265 15.37 -3.75 -28.31
CA ARG A 265 15.34 -4.33 -29.66
C ARG A 265 14.68 -3.41 -30.70
N LEU A 266 13.61 -2.71 -30.28
CA LEU A 266 12.89 -1.77 -31.13
C LEU A 266 13.53 -0.37 -31.18
N GLN A 267 14.60 -0.14 -30.41
CA GLN A 267 15.33 1.14 -30.34
C GLN A 267 14.39 2.32 -29.98
N LEU A 268 13.58 2.17 -28.91
CA LEU A 268 12.62 3.17 -28.45
C LEU A 268 13.17 3.94 -27.23
N PRO A 269 13.93 5.03 -27.38
CA PRO A 269 14.63 5.69 -26.27
C PRO A 269 13.69 6.14 -25.14
N LEU A 270 12.51 6.66 -25.47
CA LEU A 270 11.53 7.07 -24.48
C LEU A 270 11.04 5.89 -23.64
N GLU A 271 10.69 4.78 -24.28
CA GLU A 271 10.19 3.58 -23.59
C GLU A 271 11.30 2.90 -22.77
N ILE A 272 12.54 2.90 -23.25
CA ILE A 272 13.70 2.42 -22.50
C ILE A 272 13.85 3.25 -21.22
N SER A 273 13.88 4.58 -21.33
CA SER A 273 14.00 5.49 -20.18
C SER A 273 12.87 5.30 -19.15
N LEU A 274 11.62 5.24 -19.62
CA LEU A 274 10.46 5.05 -18.75
C LEU A 274 10.43 3.66 -18.08
N THR A 275 10.92 2.65 -18.76
CA THR A 275 11.00 1.29 -18.21
C THR A 275 12.13 1.16 -17.19
N GLU A 276 13.32 1.74 -17.46
CA GLU A 276 14.43 1.85 -16.50
C GLU A 276 13.98 2.62 -15.25
N PHE A 277 13.27 3.73 -15.40
CA PHE A 277 12.67 4.47 -14.29
C PHE A 277 11.72 3.60 -13.45
N SER A 278 10.87 2.80 -14.11
CA SER A 278 9.96 1.88 -13.45
C SER A 278 10.68 0.74 -12.74
N LEU A 279 11.79 0.24 -13.33
CA LEU A 279 12.69 -0.75 -12.73
C LEU A 279 13.36 -0.19 -11.49
N GLY A 280 13.93 1.02 -11.56
CA GLY A 280 14.51 1.68 -10.41
C GLY A 280 13.56 1.79 -9.23
N ASN A 281 12.29 2.10 -9.50
CA ASN A 281 11.26 2.11 -8.46
C ASN A 281 10.99 0.72 -7.86
N THR A 282 10.94 -0.33 -8.69
CA THR A 282 10.70 -1.70 -8.25
C THR A 282 11.89 -2.24 -7.44
N VAL A 283 13.10 -2.00 -7.91
CA VAL A 283 14.35 -2.42 -7.29
C VAL A 283 14.58 -1.71 -5.95
N ARG A 284 14.21 -0.42 -5.87
CA ARG A 284 14.17 0.33 -4.60
C ARG A 284 13.19 -0.32 -3.61
N ASP A 285 11.99 -0.68 -4.07
CA ASP A 285 10.97 -1.30 -3.22
C ASP A 285 11.37 -2.72 -2.78
N LEU A 286 12.28 -3.39 -3.52
CA LEU A 286 12.96 -4.63 -3.14
C LEU A 286 14.08 -4.41 -2.10
N GLY A 287 14.46 -3.15 -1.82
CA GLY A 287 15.53 -2.79 -0.88
C GLY A 287 16.94 -2.79 -1.48
N ASN A 288 17.07 -3.00 -2.79
CA ASN A 288 18.37 -2.96 -3.47
C ASN A 288 18.69 -1.54 -3.97
N ILE A 289 19.22 -0.74 -3.07
CA ILE A 289 19.46 0.69 -3.30
C ILE A 289 20.50 0.94 -4.39
N LYS A 290 21.55 0.10 -4.46
CA LYS A 290 22.63 0.29 -5.45
C LYS A 290 22.11 0.14 -6.88
N ASP A 291 21.38 -0.93 -7.15
CA ASP A 291 20.84 -1.19 -8.49
C ASP A 291 19.75 -0.17 -8.84
N ALA A 292 18.95 0.28 -7.87
CA ALA A 292 17.96 1.33 -8.10
C ALA A 292 18.59 2.67 -8.53
N ILE A 293 19.74 3.04 -7.95
CA ILE A 293 20.50 4.22 -8.38
C ILE A 293 20.95 4.07 -9.83
N VAL A 294 21.48 2.90 -10.22
CA VAL A 294 21.92 2.60 -11.59
C VAL A 294 20.75 2.68 -12.58
N ASP A 295 19.60 2.08 -12.23
CA ASP A 295 18.41 2.14 -13.09
C ASP A 295 17.93 3.58 -13.31
N TYR A 296 17.99 4.45 -12.28
CA TYR A 296 17.65 5.88 -12.43
C TYR A 296 18.71 6.64 -13.25
N GLU A 297 19.99 6.31 -13.11
CA GLU A 297 21.07 6.87 -13.96
C GLU A 297 20.86 6.51 -15.43
N ASN A 298 20.57 5.26 -15.73
CA ASN A 298 20.26 4.79 -17.09
C ASN A 298 19.03 5.52 -17.64
N ALA A 299 17.96 5.60 -16.83
CA ALA A 299 16.74 6.32 -17.22
C ALA A 299 17.05 7.79 -17.58
N ALA A 300 17.87 8.47 -16.78
CA ALA A 300 18.25 9.86 -17.01
C ALA A 300 19.17 10.05 -18.21
N LEU A 301 20.07 9.08 -18.46
CA LEU A 301 21.04 9.13 -19.57
C LEU A 301 20.33 9.01 -20.92
N ILE A 302 19.36 8.09 -21.01
CA ILE A 302 18.67 7.73 -22.26
C ILE A 302 17.45 8.64 -22.51
N ALA A 303 16.96 9.35 -21.48
CA ALA A 303 15.76 10.18 -21.58
C ALA A 303 15.82 11.17 -22.74
N PRO A 304 14.91 11.12 -23.72
CA PRO A 304 14.92 12.01 -24.87
C PRO A 304 14.36 13.41 -24.53
N ASN A 305 13.64 13.55 -23.41
CA ASN A 305 13.07 14.83 -22.99
C ASN A 305 13.62 15.29 -21.63
N PRO A 306 13.77 16.62 -21.43
CA PRO A 306 14.35 17.19 -20.21
C PRO A 306 13.59 16.83 -18.94
N LEU A 307 12.26 16.72 -19.00
CA LEU A 307 11.43 16.44 -17.82
C LEU A 307 11.68 15.04 -17.28
N THR A 308 11.63 14.02 -18.13
CA THR A 308 11.90 12.62 -17.73
C THR A 308 13.31 12.47 -17.17
N LYS A 309 14.29 13.16 -17.80
CA LYS A 309 15.67 13.19 -17.32
C LYS A 309 15.77 13.75 -15.89
N VAL A 310 15.19 14.91 -15.67
CA VAL A 310 15.21 15.57 -14.35
C VAL A 310 14.47 14.73 -13.30
N GLN A 311 13.35 14.11 -13.65
CA GLN A 311 12.60 13.25 -12.73
C GLN A 311 13.44 12.05 -12.27
N ALA A 312 14.12 11.37 -13.19
CA ALA A 312 15.01 10.26 -12.86
C ALA A 312 16.16 10.71 -11.95
N GLN A 313 16.78 11.85 -12.26
CA GLN A 313 17.85 12.43 -11.43
C GLN A 313 17.38 12.84 -10.02
N ILE A 314 16.16 13.36 -9.88
CA ILE A 314 15.59 13.69 -8.56
C ILE A 314 15.37 12.40 -7.74
N ASN A 315 14.92 11.30 -8.36
CA ASN A 315 14.77 10.03 -7.66
C ASN A 315 16.14 9.44 -7.24
N GLN A 316 17.14 9.53 -8.11
CA GLN A 316 18.52 9.20 -7.77
C GLN A 316 19.01 10.04 -6.57
N LEU A 317 18.86 11.37 -6.66
CA LEU A 317 19.22 12.32 -5.59
C LEU A 317 18.56 11.96 -4.26
N SER A 318 17.29 11.62 -4.30
CA SER A 318 16.56 11.24 -3.09
C SER A 318 17.12 9.97 -2.45
N LEU A 319 17.44 8.93 -3.22
CA LEU A 319 18.10 7.74 -2.69
C LEU A 319 19.47 8.03 -2.07
N LEU A 320 20.26 8.91 -2.73
CA LEU A 320 21.56 9.34 -2.19
C LEU A 320 21.40 10.08 -0.85
N VAL A 321 20.41 10.97 -0.74
CA VAL A 321 20.11 11.70 0.51
C VAL A 321 19.60 10.75 1.60
N GLU A 322 18.72 9.83 1.25
CA GLU A 322 18.15 8.83 2.18
C GLU A 322 19.23 7.89 2.73
N ASN A 323 20.19 7.52 1.91
CA ASN A 323 21.31 6.66 2.30
C ASN A 323 22.52 7.40 2.87
N GLU A 324 22.35 8.68 3.26
CA GLU A 324 23.39 9.50 3.86
C GLU A 324 24.64 9.71 2.96
N GLN A 325 24.49 9.47 1.63
CA GLN A 325 25.54 9.70 0.63
C GLN A 325 25.59 11.19 0.22
N VAL A 326 25.67 12.07 1.19
CA VAL A 326 25.54 13.52 1.02
C VAL A 326 26.60 14.09 0.07
N ALA A 327 27.81 13.56 0.06
CA ALA A 327 28.86 14.00 -0.86
C ALA A 327 28.47 13.79 -2.32
N GLN A 328 27.97 12.59 -2.68
CA GLN A 328 27.49 12.28 -4.02
C GLN A 328 26.22 13.08 -4.37
N ALA A 329 25.29 13.19 -3.41
CA ALA A 329 24.08 14.01 -3.59
C ALA A 329 24.44 15.44 -4.01
N LYS A 330 25.42 16.07 -3.35
CA LYS A 330 25.87 17.46 -3.65
C LYS A 330 26.47 17.61 -5.05
N THR A 331 27.03 16.56 -5.65
CA THR A 331 27.64 16.67 -7.00
C THR A 331 26.59 16.80 -8.10
N ILE A 332 25.40 16.20 -7.92
CA ILE A 332 24.35 16.20 -8.96
C ILE A 332 23.35 17.36 -8.81
N ILE A 333 23.29 18.01 -7.65
CA ILE A 333 22.37 19.14 -7.39
C ILE A 333 22.52 20.27 -8.42
N PRO A 334 23.71 20.81 -8.74
CA PRO A 334 23.85 21.92 -9.70
C PRO A 334 23.32 21.56 -11.09
N THR A 335 23.55 20.33 -11.53
CA THR A 335 23.06 19.84 -12.82
C THR A 335 21.54 19.81 -12.85
N ILE A 336 20.91 19.29 -11.81
CA ILE A 336 19.43 19.25 -11.70
C ILE A 336 18.86 20.68 -11.64
N GLN A 337 19.49 21.59 -10.89
CA GLN A 337 19.07 23.00 -10.81
C GLN A 337 19.09 23.70 -12.17
N SER A 338 20.19 23.54 -12.91
CA SER A 338 20.31 24.07 -14.27
C SER A 338 19.23 23.56 -15.21
N GLN A 339 18.96 22.26 -15.17
CA GLN A 339 17.92 21.65 -15.99
C GLN A 339 16.50 22.08 -15.58
N LEU A 340 16.22 22.18 -14.27
CA LEU A 340 14.94 22.70 -13.78
C LEU A 340 14.67 24.12 -14.23
N ALA A 341 15.71 24.98 -14.34
CA ALA A 341 15.56 26.33 -14.82
C ALA A 341 15.10 26.44 -16.28
N THR A 342 15.43 25.42 -17.10
CA THR A 342 15.05 25.37 -18.52
C THR A 342 13.70 24.71 -18.76
N LEU A 343 13.12 24.01 -17.75
CA LEU A 343 11.81 23.40 -17.90
C LEU A 343 10.70 24.43 -18.07
N PRO A 344 9.74 24.19 -18.96
CA PRO A 344 8.59 25.07 -19.12
C PRO A 344 7.75 25.13 -17.84
N THR A 345 6.97 26.23 -17.70
CA THR A 345 6.03 26.42 -16.59
C THR A 345 4.78 25.58 -16.84
N THR A 346 4.90 24.27 -16.61
CA THR A 346 3.83 23.28 -16.69
C THR A 346 3.61 22.66 -15.33
N GLN A 347 2.47 22.03 -15.13
CA GLN A 347 2.19 21.28 -13.90
C GLN A 347 3.36 20.35 -13.54
N ALA A 348 3.81 19.53 -14.49
CA ALA A 348 4.89 18.56 -14.32
C ALA A 348 6.23 19.24 -13.96
N GLY A 349 6.55 20.35 -14.62
CA GLY A 349 7.75 21.14 -14.32
C GLY A 349 7.71 21.76 -12.91
N ILE A 350 6.54 22.23 -12.48
CA ILE A 350 6.35 22.79 -11.13
C ILE A 350 6.47 21.68 -10.06
N TYR A 351 5.85 20.52 -10.28
CA TYR A 351 6.03 19.40 -9.37
C TYR A 351 7.49 18.93 -9.28
N ALA A 352 8.21 18.90 -10.39
CA ALA A 352 9.64 18.56 -10.38
C ALA A 352 10.43 19.54 -9.49
N ARG A 353 10.14 20.86 -9.55
CA ARG A 353 10.76 21.91 -8.70
C ARG A 353 10.41 21.69 -7.22
N ILE A 354 9.15 21.44 -6.91
CA ILE A 354 8.69 21.18 -5.53
C ILE A 354 9.40 19.94 -4.96
N ASN A 355 9.46 18.85 -5.72
CA ASN A 355 10.07 17.61 -5.27
C ASN A 355 11.58 17.75 -5.11
N PHE A 356 12.24 18.45 -6.02
CA PHE A 356 13.65 18.80 -5.87
C PHE A 356 13.89 19.57 -4.58
N ALA A 357 13.13 20.66 -4.34
CA ALA A 357 13.23 21.47 -3.13
C ALA A 357 13.05 20.60 -1.85
N ARG A 358 12.05 19.74 -1.83
CA ARG A 358 11.81 18.82 -0.69
C ARG A 358 12.95 17.83 -0.50
N THR A 359 13.49 17.28 -1.58
CA THR A 359 14.60 16.32 -1.52
C THR A 359 15.86 16.93 -0.92
N ILE A 360 16.22 18.17 -1.34
CA ILE A 360 17.44 18.84 -0.87
C ILE A 360 17.25 19.58 0.47
N ASN A 361 16.06 19.66 1.01
CA ASN A 361 15.72 20.42 2.21
C ASN A 361 16.55 20.07 3.45
N LYS A 362 17.15 18.87 3.50
CA LYS A 362 18.01 18.42 4.61
C LYS A 362 19.48 18.80 4.44
N ILE A 363 19.91 19.16 3.23
CA ILE A 363 21.33 19.30 2.87
C ILE A 363 21.68 20.65 2.25
N VAL A 364 20.69 21.51 2.04
CA VAL A 364 20.83 22.86 1.45
C VAL A 364 20.21 23.92 2.39
N ASN A 365 20.62 25.18 2.22
CA ASN A 365 20.11 26.32 3.00
C ASN A 365 18.59 26.47 2.83
N LYS A 366 17.87 26.69 3.93
CA LYS A 366 16.41 26.86 3.95
C LYS A 366 15.91 28.06 3.12
N LYS A 367 16.71 29.11 3.01
CA LYS A 367 16.35 30.28 2.20
C LYS A 367 16.22 29.93 0.72
N ASP A 368 17.17 29.15 0.18
CA ASP A 368 17.18 28.75 -1.23
C ASP A 368 15.98 27.81 -1.52
N ILE A 369 15.64 26.93 -0.56
CA ILE A 369 14.47 26.05 -0.64
C ILE A 369 13.18 26.87 -0.67
N ALA A 370 13.06 27.86 0.23
CA ALA A 370 11.88 28.73 0.29
C ALA A 370 11.68 29.53 -1.01
N GLU A 371 12.76 30.00 -1.64
CA GLU A 371 12.71 30.71 -2.92
C GLU A 371 12.20 29.79 -4.05
N ILE A 372 12.69 28.55 -4.16
CA ILE A 372 12.22 27.59 -5.16
C ILE A 372 10.72 27.32 -4.98
N LEU A 373 10.26 27.14 -3.73
CA LEU A 373 8.87 26.84 -3.43
C LEU A 373 7.97 28.07 -3.64
N ALA A 374 8.40 29.27 -3.27
CA ALA A 374 7.65 30.50 -3.52
C ALA A 374 7.47 30.75 -5.02
N ASN A 375 8.52 30.54 -5.83
CA ASN A 375 8.43 30.59 -7.27
C ASN A 375 7.47 29.54 -7.83
N SER A 376 7.45 28.31 -7.24
CA SER A 376 6.51 27.25 -7.62
C SER A 376 5.05 27.62 -7.32
N VAL A 377 4.78 28.30 -6.19
CA VAL A 377 3.45 28.85 -5.87
C VAL A 377 2.99 29.84 -6.93
N GLN A 378 3.88 30.80 -7.29
CA GLN A 378 3.56 31.81 -8.30
C GLN A 378 3.31 31.18 -9.68
N GLN A 379 4.14 30.22 -10.08
CA GLN A 379 3.98 29.50 -11.34
C GLN A 379 2.66 28.72 -11.40
N ALA A 380 2.31 28.00 -10.33
CA ALA A 380 1.05 27.26 -10.24
C ALA A 380 -0.17 28.21 -10.34
N LYS A 381 -0.10 29.37 -9.69
CA LYS A 381 -1.12 30.41 -9.79
C LYS A 381 -1.25 30.95 -11.22
N THR A 382 -0.15 31.15 -11.93
CA THR A 382 -0.12 31.67 -13.29
C THR A 382 -0.80 30.70 -14.29
N ILE A 383 -0.60 29.40 -14.11
CA ILE A 383 -1.25 28.40 -14.97
C ILE A 383 -2.67 28.00 -14.49
N GLY A 384 -3.14 28.57 -13.37
CA GLY A 384 -4.46 28.31 -12.83
C GLY A 384 -4.62 26.91 -12.21
N ASP A 385 -3.53 26.24 -11.83
CA ASP A 385 -3.58 24.92 -11.22
C ASP A 385 -3.65 25.04 -9.68
N GLU A 386 -4.87 25.08 -9.17
CA GLU A 386 -5.17 25.23 -7.74
C GLU A 386 -4.61 24.07 -6.91
N ARG A 387 -4.60 22.84 -7.45
CA ARG A 387 -4.06 21.68 -6.75
C ARG A 387 -2.55 21.79 -6.53
N THR A 388 -1.81 22.09 -7.58
CA THR A 388 -0.35 22.34 -7.51
C THR A 388 -0.04 23.56 -6.65
N GLN A 389 -0.88 24.60 -6.70
CA GLN A 389 -0.73 25.78 -5.85
C GLN A 389 -0.86 25.45 -4.37
N SER A 390 -1.88 24.66 -3.98
CA SER A 390 -2.07 24.20 -2.62
C SER A 390 -0.86 23.39 -2.14
N TYR A 391 -0.35 22.49 -3.00
CA TYR A 391 0.78 21.65 -2.66
C TYR A 391 2.08 22.43 -2.48
N ALA A 392 2.34 23.42 -3.33
CA ALA A 392 3.49 24.32 -3.21
C ALA A 392 3.43 25.19 -1.95
N LEU A 393 2.25 25.75 -1.63
CA LEU A 393 2.02 26.55 -0.41
C LEU A 393 2.27 25.75 0.86
N GLY A 394 1.70 24.52 0.95
CA GLY A 394 1.91 23.66 2.11
C GLY A 394 3.37 23.20 2.26
N SER A 395 4.05 22.92 1.15
CA SER A 395 5.49 22.60 1.17
C SER A 395 6.34 23.81 1.59
N LEU A 396 5.98 25.03 1.19
CA LEU A 396 6.63 26.26 1.64
C LEU A 396 6.40 26.48 3.14
N ALA A 397 5.17 26.27 3.61
CA ALA A 397 4.82 26.33 5.02
C ALA A 397 5.65 25.36 5.88
N GLU A 398 5.96 24.16 5.36
CA GLU A 398 6.81 23.18 6.04
C GLU A 398 8.23 23.70 6.27
N VAL A 399 8.79 24.47 5.33
CA VAL A 399 10.09 25.13 5.49
C VAL A 399 10.03 26.18 6.59
N TYR A 400 8.99 27.00 6.65
CA TYR A 400 8.78 27.99 7.71
C TYR A 400 8.55 27.32 9.08
N GLU A 401 7.79 26.21 9.13
CA GLU A 401 7.62 25.40 10.34
C GLU A 401 8.96 24.89 10.87
N GLN A 402 9.82 24.36 10.01
CA GLN A 402 11.18 23.89 10.36
C GLN A 402 12.13 25.00 10.82
N ASN A 403 11.84 26.22 10.46
CA ASN A 403 12.58 27.42 10.91
C ASN A 403 11.95 28.09 12.13
N ASN A 404 10.96 27.47 12.77
CA ASN A 404 10.20 28.00 13.91
C ASN A 404 9.47 29.33 13.61
N GLN A 405 9.18 29.62 12.36
CA GLN A 405 8.41 30.79 11.91
C GLN A 405 6.91 30.45 11.92
N TRP A 406 6.39 30.18 13.12
CA TRP A 406 5.08 29.58 13.34
C TRP A 406 3.91 30.35 12.71
N GLN A 407 3.91 31.68 12.78
CA GLN A 407 2.83 32.53 12.27
C GLN A 407 2.76 32.50 10.74
N ASP A 408 3.92 32.64 10.08
CA ASP A 408 3.99 32.59 8.62
C ASP A 408 3.65 31.17 8.09
N ALA A 409 4.18 30.15 8.76
CA ALA A 409 3.85 28.75 8.46
C ALA A 409 2.34 28.49 8.57
N GLN A 410 1.70 29.01 9.65
CA GLN A 410 0.25 28.85 9.84
C GLN A 410 -0.55 29.54 8.73
N LYS A 411 -0.21 30.79 8.37
CA LYS A 411 -0.88 31.54 7.31
C LYS A 411 -0.82 30.79 5.97
N LEU A 412 0.37 30.30 5.61
CA LEU A 412 0.57 29.55 4.36
C LEU A 412 -0.17 28.20 4.38
N THR A 413 -0.14 27.49 5.51
CA THR A 413 -0.86 26.23 5.69
C THR A 413 -2.39 26.43 5.57
N GLN A 414 -2.92 27.50 6.15
CA GLN A 414 -4.35 27.81 6.05
C GLN A 414 -4.76 28.13 4.60
N GLN A 415 -3.92 28.85 3.85
CA GLN A 415 -4.16 29.11 2.43
C GLN A 415 -4.12 27.82 1.62
N ALA A 416 -3.15 26.92 1.88
CA ALA A 416 -3.05 25.63 1.23
C ALA A 416 -4.27 24.76 1.49
N LEU A 417 -4.72 24.71 2.76
CA LEU A 417 -5.88 23.96 3.21
C LEU A 417 -7.18 24.49 2.56
N PHE A 418 -7.36 25.79 2.57
CA PHE A 418 -8.54 26.43 1.94
C PHE A 418 -8.66 26.06 0.45
N ILE A 419 -7.54 26.11 -0.29
CA ILE A 419 -7.53 25.72 -1.71
C ILE A 419 -7.84 24.23 -1.84
N ALA A 420 -7.22 23.35 -1.04
CA ALA A 420 -7.46 21.92 -1.08
C ALA A 420 -8.92 21.55 -0.83
N GLN A 421 -9.55 22.20 0.16
CA GLN A 421 -10.98 22.01 0.48
C GLN A 421 -11.89 22.53 -0.63
N LYS A 422 -11.57 23.69 -1.22
CA LYS A 422 -12.34 24.26 -2.34
C LYS A 422 -12.44 23.33 -3.56
N ILE A 423 -11.40 22.54 -3.81
CA ILE A 423 -11.32 21.61 -4.95
C ILE A 423 -11.56 20.14 -4.55
N ASP A 424 -12.12 19.88 -3.37
CA ASP A 424 -12.38 18.56 -2.80
C ASP A 424 -11.16 17.61 -2.81
N ALA A 425 -9.94 18.17 -2.67
CA ALA A 425 -8.70 17.41 -2.67
C ALA A 425 -8.36 16.88 -1.27
N SER A 426 -9.18 16.00 -0.75
CA SER A 426 -9.04 15.41 0.60
C SER A 426 -7.70 14.70 0.81
N ASP A 427 -7.12 14.14 -0.26
CA ASP A 427 -5.81 13.46 -0.27
C ASP A 427 -4.60 14.38 0.00
N ILE A 428 -4.78 15.69 -0.13
CA ILE A 428 -3.81 16.70 0.31
C ILE A 428 -4.31 17.52 1.50
N ALA A 429 -5.62 17.66 1.68
CA ALA A 429 -6.20 18.43 2.79
C ALA A 429 -5.76 17.88 4.16
N TYR A 430 -5.81 16.55 4.39
CA TYR A 430 -5.39 15.95 5.66
C TYR A 430 -3.95 16.29 6.06
N ARG A 431 -3.06 16.53 5.08
CA ARG A 431 -1.66 16.91 5.32
C ARG A 431 -1.57 18.30 5.90
N TRP A 432 -2.36 19.22 5.36
CA TRP A 432 -2.40 20.60 5.84
C TRP A 432 -3.16 20.72 7.16
N GLU A 433 -4.16 19.90 7.38
CA GLU A 433 -4.82 19.74 8.67
C GLU A 433 -3.81 19.24 9.71
N TRP A 434 -3.05 18.22 9.42
CA TRP A 434 -1.99 17.72 10.29
C TRP A 434 -0.91 18.77 10.56
N GLN A 435 -0.43 19.48 9.53
CA GLN A 435 0.55 20.56 9.67
C GLN A 435 0.00 21.68 10.55
N LEU A 436 -1.24 22.11 10.34
CA LEU A 436 -1.90 23.12 11.15
C LEU A 436 -2.02 22.69 12.62
N GLY A 437 -2.33 21.43 12.87
CA GLY A 437 -2.37 20.85 14.22
C GLY A 437 -1.00 20.92 14.93
N ARG A 438 0.10 20.62 14.24
CA ARG A 438 1.47 20.77 14.78
C ARG A 438 1.79 22.24 15.08
N LEU A 439 1.39 23.14 14.20
CA LEU A 439 1.59 24.59 14.40
C LEU A 439 0.83 25.13 15.60
N PHE A 440 -0.42 24.70 15.81
CA PHE A 440 -1.20 25.07 17.02
C PHE A 440 -0.56 24.50 18.29
N LYS A 441 -0.08 23.22 18.26
CA LYS A 441 0.66 22.61 19.38
C LYS A 441 1.91 23.45 19.72
N ALA A 442 2.71 23.82 18.70
CA ALA A 442 3.93 24.61 18.87
C ALA A 442 3.65 26.00 19.46
N GLN A 443 2.51 26.59 19.17
CA GLN A 443 2.06 27.89 19.69
C GLN A 443 1.33 27.80 21.05
N GLY A 444 1.21 26.60 21.62
CA GLY A 444 0.52 26.39 22.90
C GLY A 444 -1.01 26.33 22.82
N ASN A 445 -1.60 26.42 21.64
CA ASN A 445 -3.04 26.28 21.44
C ASN A 445 -3.43 24.80 21.35
N ILE A 446 -3.49 24.13 22.51
CA ILE A 446 -3.75 22.69 22.60
C ILE A 446 -5.16 22.32 22.16
N GLU A 447 -6.18 23.13 22.52
CA GLU A 447 -7.57 22.88 22.11
C GLU A 447 -7.73 22.99 20.58
N GLY A 448 -7.15 24.03 19.97
CA GLY A 448 -7.14 24.18 18.53
C GLY A 448 -6.38 23.03 17.83
N ALA A 449 -5.25 22.59 18.41
CA ALA A 449 -4.51 21.44 17.90
C ALA A 449 -5.38 20.16 17.90
N ILE A 450 -6.04 19.84 19.02
CA ILE A 450 -6.92 18.67 19.12
C ILE A 450 -8.04 18.72 18.07
N ALA A 451 -8.70 19.88 17.93
CA ALA A 451 -9.80 20.04 16.97
C ALA A 451 -9.34 19.78 15.53
N VAL A 452 -8.16 20.29 15.14
CA VAL A 452 -7.63 20.11 13.79
C VAL A 452 -7.09 18.67 13.56
N TYR A 453 -6.49 18.04 14.59
CA TYR A 453 -6.12 16.62 14.51
C TYR A 453 -7.36 15.71 14.37
N ASP A 454 -8.48 16.07 15.01
CA ASP A 454 -9.75 15.36 14.83
C ASP A 454 -10.24 15.44 13.39
N THR A 455 -10.13 16.61 12.77
CA THR A 455 -10.45 16.80 11.35
C THR A 455 -9.53 15.96 10.47
N ALA A 456 -8.21 16.00 10.69
CA ALA A 456 -7.24 15.22 9.93
C ALA A 456 -7.53 13.71 10.00
N VAL A 457 -7.84 13.19 11.19
CA VAL A 457 -8.21 11.77 11.35
C VAL A 457 -9.53 11.44 10.65
N THR A 458 -10.52 12.33 10.72
CA THR A 458 -11.82 12.16 10.04
C THR A 458 -11.63 12.16 8.53
N THR A 459 -10.83 13.08 7.98
CA THR A 459 -10.47 13.14 6.56
C THR A 459 -9.75 11.86 6.13
N LEU A 460 -8.78 11.37 6.93
CA LEU A 460 -8.10 10.09 6.65
C LEU A 460 -9.06 8.89 6.67
N GLN A 461 -10.01 8.86 7.60
CA GLN A 461 -11.00 7.77 7.69
C GLN A 461 -11.96 7.78 6.51
N SER A 462 -12.39 8.97 6.03
CA SER A 462 -13.22 9.09 4.82
C SER A 462 -12.47 8.63 3.57
N LEU A 463 -11.20 8.99 3.48
CA LEU A 463 -10.30 8.55 2.42
C LEU A 463 -9.96 7.06 2.49
N ARG A 464 -10.13 6.40 3.63
CA ARG A 464 -9.75 5.00 3.82
C ARG A 464 -10.39 4.08 2.80
N THR A 465 -11.68 4.24 2.50
CA THR A 465 -12.39 3.50 1.46
C THR A 465 -11.87 3.87 0.06
N ASP A 466 -11.53 5.14 -0.15
CA ASP A 466 -11.02 5.67 -1.41
C ASP A 466 -9.50 5.53 -1.52
N LEU A 467 -8.74 5.63 -0.41
CA LEU A 467 -7.28 5.46 -0.39
C LEU A 467 -6.83 4.04 -0.68
N VAL A 468 -7.58 3.05 -0.23
CA VAL A 468 -7.34 1.65 -0.62
C VAL A 468 -7.58 1.48 -2.13
N THR A 469 -8.43 2.32 -2.71
CA THR A 469 -8.77 2.29 -4.14
C THR A 469 -8.03 3.32 -4.99
N VAL A 470 -7.67 4.49 -4.48
CA VAL A 470 -7.24 5.65 -5.31
C VAL A 470 -5.78 6.04 -5.15
N ASN A 471 -5.16 5.93 -3.98
CA ASN A 471 -3.84 6.53 -3.78
C ASN A 471 -2.88 5.70 -2.94
N ARG A 472 -2.03 4.93 -3.62
CA ARG A 472 -1.03 4.07 -3.01
C ARG A 472 0.17 4.83 -2.44
N GLU A 473 0.40 6.06 -2.81
CA GLU A 473 1.44 6.91 -2.26
C GLU A 473 1.22 7.15 -0.77
N VAL A 474 -0.05 7.21 -0.34
CA VAL A 474 -0.41 7.21 1.08
C VAL A 474 -0.09 5.88 1.75
N GLN A 475 -0.26 4.75 1.07
CA GLN A 475 0.07 3.42 1.62
C GLN A 475 1.58 3.20 1.81
N PHE A 476 2.42 3.69 0.89
CA PHE A 476 3.88 3.56 1.03
C PHE A 476 4.44 4.42 2.15
N ASN A 477 3.77 5.52 2.46
CA ASN A 477 4.19 6.45 3.48
C ASN A 477 3.30 6.38 4.73
N PHE A 478 2.62 5.24 4.96
CA PHE A 478 1.74 5.07 6.11
C PHE A 478 2.45 5.39 7.42
N ARG A 479 3.67 4.88 7.58
CA ARG A 479 4.51 5.08 8.77
C ARG A 479 4.86 6.55 9.04
N ASP A 480 5.06 7.33 7.98
CA ASP A 480 5.57 8.71 8.12
C ASP A 480 4.50 9.77 7.91
N SER A 481 3.39 9.42 7.25
CA SER A 481 2.34 10.37 6.88
C SER A 481 0.98 10.10 7.51
N VAL A 482 0.72 8.87 7.96
CA VAL A 482 -0.58 8.46 8.54
C VAL A 482 -0.44 8.10 10.00
N GLU A 483 0.44 7.17 10.34
CA GLU A 483 0.66 6.72 11.72
C GLU A 483 0.96 7.88 12.70
N PRO A 484 1.81 8.87 12.36
CA PRO A 484 2.09 9.99 13.26
C PRO A 484 0.87 10.85 13.60
N ILE A 485 -0.09 10.98 12.68
CA ILE A 485 -1.30 11.77 12.93
C ILE A 485 -2.11 11.16 14.08
N TYR A 486 -2.30 9.84 14.05
CA TYR A 486 -3.00 9.14 15.12
C TYR A 486 -2.25 9.20 16.44
N ARG A 487 -0.93 8.94 16.44
CA ARG A 487 -0.10 8.94 17.66
C ARG A 487 -0.01 10.32 18.30
N GLN A 488 0.20 11.36 17.52
CA GLN A 488 0.26 12.74 17.99
C GLN A 488 -1.11 13.22 18.50
N SER A 489 -2.22 12.78 17.86
CA SER A 489 -3.57 13.01 18.36
C SER A 489 -3.78 12.36 19.75
N VAL A 490 -3.32 11.13 19.93
CA VAL A 490 -3.39 10.41 21.22
C VAL A 490 -2.55 11.13 22.28
N GLU A 491 -1.32 11.52 21.96
CA GLU A 491 -0.44 12.27 22.86
C GLU A 491 -1.10 13.57 23.35
N LEU A 492 -1.70 14.33 22.43
CA LEU A 492 -2.40 15.58 22.78
C LEU A 492 -3.62 15.35 23.68
N LEU A 493 -4.42 14.31 23.41
CA LEU A 493 -5.56 13.96 24.22
C LEU A 493 -5.18 13.55 25.66
N LEU A 494 -4.04 12.87 25.81
CA LEU A 494 -3.51 12.45 27.12
C LEU A 494 -2.81 13.59 27.88
N GLN A 495 -2.22 14.56 27.15
CA GLN A 495 -1.53 15.72 27.74
C GLN A 495 -2.48 16.85 28.16
N GLN A 496 -3.77 16.75 27.89
CA GLN A 496 -4.76 17.78 28.19
C GLN A 496 -4.80 18.10 29.70
N LYS A 497 -3.98 19.04 30.12
CA LYS A 497 -3.90 19.60 31.50
C LYS A 497 -4.88 20.77 31.62
N GLY A 498 -6.15 20.52 31.65
CA GLY A 498 -7.21 21.49 31.88
C GLY A 498 -8.25 20.99 32.90
N GLN A 499 -9.34 21.70 33.11
CA GLN A 499 -10.39 21.35 34.09
C GLN A 499 -11.13 20.02 33.80
N GLY A 500 -10.65 19.17 32.88
CA GLY A 500 -11.20 17.86 32.50
C GLY A 500 -10.21 16.73 32.62
N LYS A 501 -10.69 15.50 32.92
CA LYS A 501 -9.94 14.26 32.79
C LYS A 501 -9.72 13.98 31.29
N PRO A 502 -8.61 13.32 30.90
CA PRO A 502 -8.40 12.89 29.51
C PRO A 502 -9.60 12.11 28.97
N ASP A 503 -9.98 12.38 27.74
CA ASP A 503 -11.03 11.59 27.06
C ASP A 503 -10.44 10.25 26.60
N LEU A 504 -10.43 9.29 27.53
CA LEU A 504 -9.86 7.96 27.32
C LEU A 504 -10.65 7.14 26.28
N ASP A 505 -11.94 7.42 26.11
CA ASP A 505 -12.76 6.79 25.06
C ASP A 505 -12.28 7.23 23.68
N LYS A 506 -11.99 8.51 23.51
CA LYS A 506 -11.47 9.05 22.27
C LYS A 506 -10.05 8.53 21.99
N VAL A 507 -9.21 8.42 23.01
CA VAL A 507 -7.88 7.83 22.90
C VAL A 507 -7.96 6.39 22.39
N ARG A 508 -8.83 5.55 22.95
CA ARG A 508 -9.04 4.18 22.47
C ARG A 508 -9.50 4.14 21.03
N GLN A 509 -10.50 4.95 20.69
CA GLN A 509 -11.00 5.04 19.30
C GLN A 509 -9.89 5.41 18.31
N ARG A 510 -8.95 6.29 18.69
CA ARG A 510 -7.80 6.66 17.84
C ARG A 510 -6.84 5.50 17.63
N ILE A 511 -6.52 4.77 18.69
CA ILE A 511 -5.63 3.60 18.60
C ILE A 511 -6.28 2.47 17.80
N GLU A 512 -7.56 2.20 18.02
CA GLU A 512 -8.29 1.19 17.24
C GLU A 512 -8.39 1.58 15.75
N ALA A 513 -8.60 2.85 15.46
CA ALA A 513 -8.58 3.36 14.08
C ALA A 513 -7.20 3.24 13.42
N LEU A 514 -6.11 3.47 14.17
CA LEU A 514 -4.75 3.22 13.71
C LEU A 514 -4.53 1.74 13.39
N GLN A 515 -4.92 0.84 14.29
CA GLN A 515 -4.78 -0.60 14.10
C GLN A 515 -5.55 -1.09 12.88
N LEU A 516 -6.74 -0.55 12.65
CA LEU A 516 -7.53 -0.84 11.47
C LEU A 516 -6.83 -0.36 10.19
N ALA A 517 -6.30 0.86 10.21
CA ALA A 517 -5.55 1.41 9.07
C ALA A 517 -4.26 0.61 8.80
N GLU A 518 -3.58 0.09 9.83
CA GLU A 518 -2.43 -0.82 9.69
C GLU A 518 -2.83 -2.15 9.03
N LEU A 519 -3.97 -2.73 9.40
CA LEU A 519 -4.49 -3.96 8.80
C LEU A 519 -4.89 -3.76 7.33
N ASP A 520 -5.58 -2.67 7.00
CA ASP A 520 -5.90 -2.33 5.61
C ASP A 520 -4.63 -2.15 4.77
N ASN A 521 -3.61 -1.47 5.33
CA ASN A 521 -2.31 -1.33 4.69
C ASN A 521 -1.61 -2.69 4.49
N PHE A 522 -1.71 -3.60 5.46
CA PHE A 522 -1.17 -4.96 5.37
C PHE A 522 -1.83 -5.76 4.25
N PHE A 523 -3.16 -5.77 4.19
CA PHE A 523 -3.91 -6.52 3.18
C PHE A 523 -4.02 -5.79 1.85
N ARG A 524 -3.77 -4.50 1.83
CA ARG A 524 -3.97 -3.62 0.67
C ARG A 524 -5.39 -3.64 0.12
N GLU A 525 -6.35 -3.86 0.98
CA GLU A 525 -7.79 -3.89 0.70
C GLU A 525 -8.55 -3.35 1.91
N ALA A 526 -9.64 -2.61 1.68
CA ALA A 526 -10.61 -2.30 2.74
C ALA A 526 -11.36 -3.58 3.09
N CYS A 527 -10.88 -4.30 4.09
CA CYS A 527 -11.31 -5.67 4.36
C CYS A 527 -12.45 -5.78 5.37
N LEU A 528 -12.78 -4.70 6.05
CA LEU A 528 -13.54 -4.78 7.28
C LEU A 528 -14.76 -3.88 7.23
N SER A 529 -15.98 -4.49 7.21
CA SER A 529 -17.24 -3.76 7.33
C SER A 529 -17.41 -3.17 8.74
N ASN A 530 -17.97 -1.96 8.81
CA ASN A 530 -18.08 -1.11 9.99
C ASN A 530 -19.07 -1.60 11.07
N GLN A 531 -18.96 -2.82 11.56
CA GLN A 531 -19.72 -3.22 12.76
C GLN A 531 -18.81 -3.17 13.99
N PHE A 532 -18.66 -1.99 14.57
CA PHE A 532 -17.93 -1.81 15.83
C PHE A 532 -18.74 -2.34 17.00
N VAL A 533 -18.26 -3.39 17.66
CA VAL A 533 -18.78 -3.82 18.96
C VAL A 533 -17.93 -3.16 20.05
N MET A 534 -18.55 -2.37 20.90
CA MET A 534 -17.88 -1.80 22.07
C MET A 534 -17.57 -2.94 23.05
N LEU A 535 -16.28 -3.29 23.21
CA LEU A 535 -15.80 -4.33 24.12
C LEU A 535 -16.26 -4.10 25.57
N ASP A 536 -16.43 -2.85 25.98
CA ASP A 536 -16.92 -2.51 27.31
C ASP A 536 -18.26 -3.14 27.61
N LYS A 537 -19.19 -3.19 26.64
CA LYS A 537 -20.50 -3.83 26.84
C LYS A 537 -20.37 -5.33 27.09
N VAL A 538 -19.38 -5.98 26.47
CA VAL A 538 -19.09 -7.39 26.69
C VAL A 538 -18.52 -7.61 28.10
N VAL A 539 -17.58 -6.75 28.52
CA VAL A 539 -16.94 -6.86 29.84
C VAL A 539 -17.94 -6.58 30.96
N ASP A 540 -18.74 -5.54 30.82
CA ASP A 540 -19.64 -5.10 31.91
C ASP A 540 -20.88 -6.00 32.05
N ARG A 541 -21.42 -6.52 30.96
CA ARG A 541 -22.70 -7.26 30.97
C ARG A 541 -22.51 -8.77 30.93
N ASP A 542 -21.64 -9.24 30.04
CA ASP A 542 -21.60 -10.65 29.69
C ASP A 542 -20.49 -11.41 30.44
N ARG A 543 -19.41 -10.75 30.84
CA ARG A 543 -18.21 -11.38 31.43
C ARG A 543 -17.48 -10.52 32.45
N PRO A 544 -18.03 -10.40 33.67
CA PRO A 544 -17.41 -9.55 34.69
C PRO A 544 -16.07 -10.07 35.24
N SER A 545 -15.53 -11.15 34.71
CA SER A 545 -14.21 -11.70 35.05
C SER A 545 -13.11 -11.34 34.06
N THR A 546 -13.37 -10.47 33.07
CA THR A 546 -12.40 -10.06 32.06
C THR A 546 -11.99 -8.59 32.23
N ALA A 547 -10.69 -8.29 32.10
CA ALA A 547 -10.19 -6.93 31.97
C ALA A 547 -9.55 -6.72 30.59
N ILE A 548 -9.64 -5.49 30.07
CA ILE A 548 -9.05 -5.14 28.79
C ILE A 548 -7.93 -4.12 28.99
N PHE A 549 -6.77 -4.41 28.36
CA PHE A 549 -5.57 -3.60 28.38
C PHE A 549 -5.30 -2.99 27.02
N TYR A 550 -5.09 -1.69 26.99
CA TYR A 550 -4.57 -0.94 25.83
C TYR A 550 -3.19 -0.39 26.17
N PRO A 551 -2.10 -1.14 25.96
CA PRO A 551 -0.75 -0.60 26.09
C PRO A 551 -0.40 0.16 24.80
N ILE A 552 0.01 1.43 24.93
CA ILE A 552 0.23 2.36 23.81
C ILE A 552 1.65 2.91 23.91
N ILE A 553 2.44 2.76 22.86
CA ILE A 553 3.82 3.27 22.79
C ILE A 553 3.78 4.68 22.19
N LEU A 554 4.21 5.68 22.95
CA LEU A 554 4.44 7.05 22.50
C LEU A 554 5.92 7.39 22.54
N ASP A 555 6.33 8.52 22.00
CA ASP A 555 7.75 8.87 21.83
C ASP A 555 8.55 8.86 23.14
N ASN A 556 7.97 9.36 24.23
CA ASN A 556 8.64 9.52 25.53
C ASN A 556 7.94 8.81 26.70
N GLN A 557 6.92 8.03 26.41
CA GLN A 557 6.14 7.37 27.47
C GLN A 557 5.39 6.14 26.93
N LEU A 558 5.17 5.18 27.82
CA LEU A 558 4.33 4.01 27.60
C LEU A 558 3.06 4.18 28.41
N GLU A 559 1.94 4.19 27.74
CA GLU A 559 0.63 4.39 28.34
C GLU A 559 -0.11 3.07 28.51
N VAL A 560 -0.83 2.94 29.61
CA VAL A 560 -1.75 1.82 29.83
C VAL A 560 -3.14 2.36 30.10
N ILE A 561 -4.10 2.03 29.23
CA ILE A 561 -5.53 2.24 29.51
C ILE A 561 -6.11 0.88 29.89
N LEU A 562 -6.73 0.81 31.07
CA LEU A 562 -7.33 -0.39 31.63
C LEU A 562 -8.84 -0.23 31.78
N LYS A 563 -9.60 -1.17 31.22
CA LYS A 563 -11.04 -1.33 31.48
C LYS A 563 -11.24 -2.52 32.40
N LEU A 564 -11.75 -2.22 33.61
CA LEU A 564 -12.25 -3.24 34.55
C LEU A 564 -13.78 -3.33 34.48
N PRO A 565 -14.38 -4.48 34.82
CA PRO A 565 -15.85 -4.65 34.84
C PRO A 565 -16.53 -3.63 35.73
N ASN A 566 -17.55 -2.97 35.16
CA ASN A 566 -18.38 -1.96 35.88
C ASN A 566 -17.60 -0.79 36.50
N GLN A 567 -16.39 -0.51 36.01
CA GLN A 567 -15.57 0.61 36.43
C GLN A 567 -15.27 1.54 35.22
N PRO A 568 -15.04 2.83 35.50
CA PRO A 568 -14.56 3.75 34.46
C PRO A 568 -13.18 3.32 33.98
N LEU A 569 -12.77 3.84 32.82
CA LEU A 569 -11.42 3.62 32.30
C LEU A 569 -10.38 4.18 33.28
N LEU A 570 -9.34 3.41 33.52
CA LEU A 570 -8.15 3.78 34.29
C LEU A 570 -6.99 4.06 33.32
N HIS A 571 -6.20 5.07 33.64
CA HIS A 571 -5.04 5.47 32.85
C HIS A 571 -3.81 5.55 33.74
N LYS A 572 -2.69 4.96 33.28
CA LYS A 572 -1.38 4.98 33.94
C LYS A 572 -0.29 5.21 32.89
N THR A 573 0.70 5.99 33.27
CA THR A 573 1.85 6.35 32.45
C THR A 573 3.14 5.78 33.03
N SER A 574 3.96 5.14 32.21
CA SER A 574 5.35 4.79 32.50
C SER A 574 6.27 5.68 31.67
N VAL A 575 7.13 6.47 32.34
CA VAL A 575 8.07 7.37 31.65
C VAL A 575 9.23 6.56 31.09
N VAL A 576 9.15 6.27 29.80
CA VAL A 576 10.14 5.49 29.06
C VAL A 576 10.07 5.86 27.57
N ASN A 577 11.21 6.10 26.94
CA ASN A 577 11.22 6.48 25.53
C ASN A 577 10.97 5.28 24.61
N HIS A 578 10.43 5.57 23.43
CA HIS A 578 10.11 4.58 22.40
C HIS A 578 11.29 3.64 22.08
N GLN A 579 12.51 4.17 21.92
CA GLN A 579 13.70 3.38 21.59
C GLN A 579 14.06 2.38 22.68
N GLN A 580 13.84 2.75 23.93
CA GLN A 580 14.11 1.86 25.07
C GLN A 580 13.07 0.74 25.12
N VAL A 581 11.81 1.04 24.87
CA VAL A 581 10.73 0.04 24.78
C VAL A 581 11.04 -0.96 23.65
N GLU A 582 11.35 -0.48 22.45
CA GLU A 582 11.70 -1.34 21.30
C GLU A 582 12.92 -2.23 21.57
N ARG A 583 13.95 -1.70 22.22
CA ARG A 583 15.14 -2.47 22.58
C ARG A 583 14.80 -3.60 23.54
N VAL A 584 14.01 -3.34 24.60
CA VAL A 584 13.65 -4.34 25.59
C VAL A 584 12.74 -5.42 24.99
N ILE A 585 11.80 -5.04 24.10
CA ILE A 585 10.98 -5.99 23.35
C ILE A 585 11.85 -6.90 22.46
N THR A 586 12.80 -6.31 21.74
CA THR A 586 13.73 -7.07 20.89
C THR A 586 14.55 -8.04 21.72
N GLU A 587 15.10 -7.59 22.83
CA GLU A 587 15.89 -8.42 23.74
C GLU A 587 15.05 -9.55 24.39
N MET A 588 13.79 -9.31 24.72
CA MET A 588 12.87 -10.34 25.19
C MET A 588 12.67 -11.44 24.13
N ARG A 589 12.47 -11.05 22.87
CA ARG A 589 12.28 -11.98 21.74
C ARG A 589 13.54 -12.81 21.46
N GLU A 590 14.71 -12.21 21.54
CA GLU A 590 15.99 -12.90 21.34
C GLU A 590 16.30 -13.87 22.48
N THR A 591 16.05 -13.46 23.73
CA THR A 591 16.42 -14.27 24.90
C THR A 591 15.46 -15.42 25.16
N ILE A 592 14.18 -15.31 24.78
CA ILE A 592 13.19 -16.36 25.04
C ILE A 592 13.52 -17.64 24.28
N VAL A 593 14.08 -17.54 23.07
CA VAL A 593 14.43 -18.69 22.21
C VAL A 593 15.84 -19.24 22.48
N GLN A 594 16.68 -18.53 23.26
CA GLN A 594 18.05 -18.97 23.57
C GLN A 594 18.07 -19.95 24.74
N PRO A 595 18.67 -21.15 24.58
CA PRO A 595 18.70 -22.19 25.60
C PRO A 595 19.26 -21.76 26.95
N ASP A 596 20.28 -20.94 27.00
CA ASP A 596 21.01 -20.60 28.22
C ASP A 596 20.69 -19.20 28.78
N ALA A 597 19.71 -18.48 28.23
CA ALA A 597 19.41 -17.09 28.57
C ALA A 597 18.24 -16.89 29.54
N ASN A 598 17.81 -17.90 30.30
CA ASN A 598 16.65 -17.81 31.17
C ASN A 598 16.71 -16.68 32.21
N ASN A 599 17.84 -16.46 32.87
CA ASN A 599 17.97 -15.35 33.82
C ASN A 599 17.90 -13.99 33.13
N LYS A 600 18.50 -13.86 31.95
CA LYS A 600 18.42 -12.63 31.14
C LYS A 600 17.02 -12.38 30.69
N PHE A 601 16.33 -13.42 30.25
CA PHE A 601 14.90 -13.34 29.89
C PHE A 601 14.03 -12.84 31.05
N GLN A 602 14.21 -13.39 32.26
CA GLN A 602 13.47 -12.97 33.46
C GLN A 602 13.67 -11.47 33.76
N VAL A 603 14.91 -10.97 33.66
CA VAL A 603 15.21 -9.54 33.88
C VAL A 603 14.45 -8.66 32.88
N VAL A 604 14.52 -9.00 31.58
CA VAL A 604 13.89 -8.25 30.53
C VAL A 604 12.37 -8.32 30.62
N SER A 605 11.84 -9.49 30.93
CA SER A 605 10.41 -9.73 31.13
C SER A 605 9.87 -8.98 32.35
N GLN A 606 10.65 -8.91 33.45
CA GLN A 606 10.30 -8.12 34.62
C GLN A 606 10.27 -6.63 34.33
N GLN A 607 11.20 -6.14 33.52
CA GLN A 607 11.19 -4.73 33.11
C GLN A 607 9.92 -4.36 32.34
N LEU A 608 9.45 -5.22 31.42
CA LEU A 608 8.17 -5.01 30.72
C LEU A 608 6.98 -5.13 31.68
N TYR A 609 7.01 -6.08 32.62
CA TYR A 609 5.98 -6.18 33.66
C TYR A 609 5.91 -4.89 34.50
N ASP A 610 7.04 -4.33 34.90
CA ASP A 610 7.11 -3.10 35.68
C ASP A 610 6.52 -1.90 34.93
N TRP A 611 6.64 -1.86 33.62
CA TRP A 611 6.05 -0.79 32.82
C TRP A 611 4.57 -0.99 32.51
N LEU A 612 4.12 -2.23 32.28
CA LEU A 612 2.79 -2.53 31.74
C LEU A 612 1.79 -2.91 32.85
N ILE A 613 2.17 -3.76 33.78
CA ILE A 613 1.25 -4.41 34.74
C ILE A 613 1.34 -3.81 36.14
N LYS A 614 2.54 -3.57 36.63
CA LYS A 614 2.79 -3.06 37.97
C LYS A 614 2.03 -1.76 38.29
N PRO A 615 1.90 -0.78 37.37
CA PRO A 615 1.15 0.46 37.61
C PRO A 615 -0.33 0.24 37.91
N VAL A 616 -0.91 -0.89 37.53
CA VAL A 616 -2.31 -1.27 37.72
C VAL A 616 -2.50 -2.56 38.55
N ALA A 617 -1.42 -3.08 39.13
CA ALA A 617 -1.44 -4.36 39.84
C ALA A 617 -2.38 -4.37 41.07
N ALA A 618 -2.48 -3.23 41.77
CA ALA A 618 -3.38 -3.08 42.91
C ALA A 618 -4.86 -3.16 42.50
N GLU A 619 -5.20 -2.49 41.41
CA GLU A 619 -6.57 -2.47 40.86
C GLU A 619 -6.96 -3.86 40.36
N LEU A 620 -6.04 -4.56 39.67
CA LEU A 620 -6.25 -5.95 39.25
C LEU A 620 -6.45 -6.91 40.42
N LYS A 621 -5.63 -6.80 41.46
CA LYS A 621 -5.72 -7.66 42.65
C LYS A 621 -7.04 -7.48 43.38
N ASN A 622 -7.55 -6.24 43.40
CA ASN A 622 -8.83 -5.90 44.09
C ASN A 622 -10.05 -6.26 43.21
N SER A 623 -9.84 -6.60 41.95
CA SER A 623 -10.91 -7.03 41.04
C SER A 623 -11.10 -8.55 41.10
N ARG A 624 -12.25 -9.04 40.63
CA ARG A 624 -12.52 -10.50 40.46
C ARG A 624 -12.14 -11.00 39.09
N VAL A 625 -11.18 -10.34 38.44
CA VAL A 625 -10.74 -10.64 37.08
C VAL A 625 -9.84 -11.87 37.09
N ASN A 626 -10.07 -12.79 36.18
CA ASN A 626 -9.24 -13.97 35.92
C ASN A 626 -8.70 -14.05 34.48
N THR A 627 -9.16 -13.18 33.60
CA THR A 627 -8.79 -13.11 32.20
C THR A 627 -8.34 -11.71 31.83
N LEU A 628 -7.17 -11.57 31.22
CA LEU A 628 -6.66 -10.31 30.69
C LEU A 628 -6.65 -10.38 29.16
N VAL A 629 -7.33 -9.44 28.51
CA VAL A 629 -7.34 -9.27 27.06
C VAL A 629 -6.50 -8.06 26.70
N PHE A 630 -5.42 -8.29 25.99
CA PHE A 630 -4.54 -7.22 25.54
C PHE A 630 -4.90 -6.77 24.13
N ILE A 631 -4.91 -5.47 23.91
CA ILE A 631 -4.99 -4.80 22.62
C ILE A 631 -3.65 -4.08 22.39
N PRO A 632 -2.59 -4.83 22.08
CA PRO A 632 -1.24 -4.27 22.10
C PRO A 632 -0.97 -3.42 20.87
N ASP A 633 -0.25 -2.32 21.10
CA ASP A 633 0.23 -1.42 20.07
C ASP A 633 1.63 -1.80 19.58
N GLY A 634 1.87 -1.58 18.28
CA GLY A 634 3.20 -1.68 17.69
C GLY A 634 3.89 -3.04 17.91
N SER A 635 5.13 -3.00 18.32
CA SER A 635 5.98 -4.17 18.61
C SER A 635 5.54 -5.01 19.80
N LEU A 636 4.72 -4.48 20.71
CA LEU A 636 4.13 -5.22 21.83
C LEU A 636 3.27 -6.40 21.37
N ARG A 637 2.81 -6.43 20.13
CA ARG A 637 2.07 -7.56 19.54
C ARG A 637 2.92 -8.81 19.40
N ASN A 638 4.24 -8.67 19.36
CA ASN A 638 5.18 -9.76 19.09
C ASN A 638 5.73 -10.44 20.34
N ILE A 639 5.24 -10.07 21.52
CA ILE A 639 5.69 -10.68 22.78
C ILE A 639 4.58 -11.51 23.41
N PRO A 640 4.91 -12.64 24.04
CA PRO A 640 3.94 -13.45 24.78
C PRO A 640 3.63 -12.77 26.10
N MET A 641 2.51 -12.04 26.18
CA MET A 641 2.09 -11.37 27.43
C MET A 641 1.96 -12.34 28.62
N SER A 642 1.70 -13.62 28.37
CA SER A 642 1.66 -14.69 29.37
C SER A 642 2.98 -14.85 30.14
N ALA A 643 4.10 -14.52 29.51
CA ALA A 643 5.44 -14.68 30.05
C ALA A 643 5.99 -13.42 30.77
N LEU A 644 5.19 -12.36 30.94
CA LEU A 644 5.57 -11.22 31.80
C LEU A 644 5.78 -11.69 33.25
N TYR A 645 6.93 -11.30 33.85
CA TYR A 645 7.40 -11.81 35.14
C TYR A 645 7.41 -10.72 36.20
N ASP A 646 6.84 -10.99 37.38
CA ASP A 646 6.72 -9.99 38.44
C ASP A 646 7.89 -10.05 39.46
N GLY A 647 8.89 -10.86 39.20
CA GLY A 647 10.02 -11.16 40.11
C GLY A 647 9.81 -12.45 40.90
N LYS A 648 8.61 -13.07 40.86
CA LYS A 648 8.28 -14.33 41.54
C LYS A 648 7.53 -15.29 40.63
N GLU A 649 6.54 -14.81 39.94
CA GLU A 649 5.61 -15.60 39.11
C GLU A 649 5.42 -14.97 37.75
N TYR A 650 5.14 -15.79 36.74
CA TYR A 650 4.73 -15.34 35.40
C TYR A 650 3.24 -14.96 35.40
N LEU A 651 2.84 -14.03 34.55
CA LEU A 651 1.47 -13.51 34.47
C LEU A 651 0.43 -14.62 34.23
N VAL A 652 0.79 -15.65 33.44
CA VAL A 652 -0.05 -16.84 33.19
C VAL A 652 -0.42 -17.60 34.46
N GLN A 653 0.41 -17.56 35.49
CA GLN A 653 0.12 -18.21 36.75
C GLN A 653 -1.05 -17.55 37.50
N LYS A 654 -1.33 -16.28 37.20
CA LYS A 654 -2.40 -15.48 37.81
C LYS A 654 -3.63 -15.36 36.90
N TYR A 655 -3.44 -15.18 35.61
CA TYR A 655 -4.51 -14.83 34.68
C TYR A 655 -4.45 -15.67 33.40
N ALA A 656 -5.62 -15.93 32.80
CA ALA A 656 -5.72 -16.36 31.41
C ALA A 656 -5.46 -15.15 30.50
N ILE A 657 -4.72 -15.36 29.40
CA ILE A 657 -4.25 -14.27 28.55
C ILE A 657 -4.78 -14.46 27.13
N ALA A 658 -5.32 -13.41 26.55
CA ALA A 658 -5.67 -13.35 25.14
C ALA A 658 -5.24 -12.02 24.52
N ILE A 659 -5.09 -11.99 23.21
CA ILE A 659 -4.81 -10.80 22.41
C ILE A 659 -6.05 -10.51 21.55
N SER A 660 -6.51 -9.27 21.55
CA SER A 660 -7.51 -8.79 20.62
C SER A 660 -6.89 -7.78 19.67
N PRO A 661 -7.20 -7.82 18.37
CA PRO A 661 -6.73 -6.80 17.42
C PRO A 661 -7.48 -5.45 17.58
N GLY A 662 -8.24 -5.23 18.63
CA GLY A 662 -9.02 -4.01 18.90
C GLY A 662 -10.32 -3.93 18.10
N LEU A 663 -10.36 -4.54 16.94
CA LEU A 663 -11.50 -4.54 16.02
C LEU A 663 -12.32 -5.80 16.23
N GLN A 664 -13.44 -5.68 16.89
CA GLN A 664 -14.36 -6.81 17.00
C GLN A 664 -15.29 -6.85 15.80
N LEU A 665 -14.95 -7.70 14.87
CA LEU A 665 -15.77 -7.97 13.69
C LEU A 665 -17.00 -8.82 14.01
N PHE A 666 -17.03 -9.44 15.19
CA PHE A 666 -18.14 -10.27 15.65
C PHE A 666 -18.24 -10.24 17.16
N THR A 667 -19.45 -10.35 17.67
CA THR A 667 -19.70 -10.42 19.11
C THR A 667 -19.01 -11.67 19.69
N PRO A 668 -18.17 -11.54 20.76
CA PRO A 668 -17.58 -12.67 21.43
C PRO A 668 -18.65 -13.63 21.93
N LYS A 669 -18.54 -14.91 21.59
CA LYS A 669 -19.44 -15.99 22.04
C LYS A 669 -18.63 -17.18 22.46
N PRO A 670 -19.02 -17.91 23.51
CA PRO A 670 -18.34 -19.15 23.89
C PRO A 670 -18.28 -20.13 22.74
N LEU A 671 -17.15 -20.81 22.61
CA LEU A 671 -17.03 -21.94 21.72
C LEU A 671 -17.98 -23.05 22.23
N ALA A 672 -18.92 -23.48 21.38
CA ALA A 672 -19.93 -24.49 21.80
C ALA A 672 -19.27 -25.84 22.07
N GLN A 673 -19.11 -26.20 23.33
CA GLN A 673 -18.39 -27.39 23.81
C GLN A 673 -19.06 -28.73 23.41
N LYS A 674 -20.39 -28.76 23.35
CA LYS A 674 -21.16 -30.01 23.19
C LYS A 674 -21.11 -30.65 21.82
N ARG A 675 -20.48 -30.06 20.80
CA ARG A 675 -20.38 -30.59 19.42
C ARG A 675 -19.13 -30.08 18.70
N LEU A 676 -17.99 -30.19 19.37
CA LEU A 676 -16.73 -29.85 18.71
C LEU A 676 -16.40 -30.92 17.68
N ASN A 677 -16.10 -30.47 16.45
CA ASN A 677 -15.55 -31.31 15.39
C ASN A 677 -14.38 -30.56 14.75
N ALA A 678 -13.31 -31.26 14.45
CA ALA A 678 -12.08 -30.71 13.98
C ALA A 678 -11.69 -31.25 12.60
N LEU A 679 -11.19 -30.39 11.73
CA LEU A 679 -10.36 -30.78 10.60
C LEU A 679 -8.91 -30.55 11.01
N ALA A 680 -8.12 -31.63 11.01
CA ALA A 680 -6.71 -31.59 11.37
C ALA A 680 -5.86 -31.89 10.13
N GLY A 681 -5.18 -30.88 9.59
CA GLY A 681 -4.28 -30.98 8.45
C GLY A 681 -2.82 -30.92 8.91
N GLY A 682 -1.94 -31.74 8.35
CA GLY A 682 -0.54 -31.74 8.73
C GLY A 682 0.41 -32.25 7.66
N LEU A 683 1.65 -31.75 7.71
CA LEU A 683 2.72 -32.08 6.80
C LEU A 683 3.96 -32.49 7.58
N SER A 684 4.25 -33.81 7.64
CA SER A 684 5.42 -34.32 8.36
C SER A 684 6.70 -34.25 7.54
N GLN A 685 6.58 -34.33 6.20
CA GLN A 685 7.69 -34.24 5.26
C GLN A 685 7.43 -33.09 4.27
N PRO A 686 8.30 -32.07 4.25
CA PRO A 686 8.14 -30.97 3.27
C PRO A 686 8.38 -31.48 1.84
N PRO A 687 7.76 -30.86 0.82
CA PRO A 687 8.05 -31.14 -0.58
C PRO A 687 9.53 -30.96 -0.91
N LYS A 688 10.07 -31.78 -1.81
CA LYS A 688 11.52 -31.80 -2.16
C LYS A 688 12.06 -30.47 -2.70
N ASN A 689 11.20 -29.62 -3.24
CA ASN A 689 11.53 -28.29 -3.75
C ASN A 689 11.56 -27.22 -2.67
N GLU A 690 11.17 -27.53 -1.45
CA GLU A 690 11.15 -26.61 -0.31
C GLU A 690 12.31 -26.90 0.67
N LYS A 691 12.89 -25.86 1.22
CA LYS A 691 14.05 -25.95 2.14
C LYS A 691 13.63 -25.95 3.61
N PHE A 692 12.63 -26.73 3.96
CA PHE A 692 12.19 -26.90 5.35
C PHE A 692 12.66 -28.22 5.94
N THR A 693 12.82 -28.26 7.26
CA THR A 693 13.16 -29.49 8.00
C THR A 693 11.94 -30.37 8.20
N PRO A 694 12.06 -31.72 8.24
CA PRO A 694 10.94 -32.60 8.60
C PRO A 694 10.36 -32.28 9.98
N LEU A 695 9.05 -32.50 10.14
CA LEU A 695 8.28 -32.36 11.38
C LEU A 695 7.72 -33.76 11.81
N PRO A 696 8.53 -34.67 12.34
CA PRO A 696 8.17 -36.08 12.54
C PRO A 696 6.99 -36.29 13.49
N ASN A 697 6.77 -35.38 14.46
CA ASN A 697 5.69 -35.52 15.45
C ASN A 697 4.34 -34.96 15.02
N VAL A 698 4.21 -34.36 13.82
CA VAL A 698 2.91 -33.90 13.29
C VAL A 698 1.86 -35.03 13.33
N LYS A 699 2.24 -36.27 12.96
CA LYS A 699 1.33 -37.42 13.03
C LYS A 699 0.86 -37.72 14.48
N VAL A 700 1.76 -37.57 15.44
CA VAL A 700 1.43 -37.78 16.87
C VAL A 700 0.47 -36.68 17.33
N GLU A 701 0.78 -35.43 16.98
CA GLU A 701 -0.06 -34.27 17.29
C GLU A 701 -1.49 -34.43 16.78
N LEU A 702 -1.68 -34.79 15.51
CA LEU A 702 -3.02 -34.96 14.92
C LEU A 702 -3.80 -36.13 15.57
N ASN A 703 -3.12 -37.20 15.94
CA ASN A 703 -3.76 -38.34 16.65
C ASN A 703 -4.17 -37.96 18.08
N LEU A 704 -3.41 -37.13 18.78
CA LEU A 704 -3.75 -36.64 20.13
C LEU A 704 -5.03 -35.77 20.12
N ILE A 705 -5.27 -35.03 19.05
CA ILE A 705 -6.52 -34.26 18.88
C ILE A 705 -7.70 -35.23 18.83
N GLN A 706 -7.59 -36.34 18.10
CA GLN A 706 -8.63 -37.35 18.02
C GLN A 706 -8.85 -38.06 19.37
N GLN A 707 -7.78 -38.36 20.10
CA GLN A 707 -7.82 -38.98 21.43
C GLN A 707 -8.42 -38.07 22.51
N SER A 708 -8.44 -36.76 22.32
CA SER A 708 -9.10 -35.81 23.25
C SER A 708 -10.62 -35.90 23.28
N GLY A 709 -11.23 -36.76 22.47
CA GLY A 709 -12.70 -36.97 22.40
C GLY A 709 -13.40 -36.04 21.38
N ILE A 710 -12.62 -35.29 20.59
CA ILE A 710 -13.18 -34.44 19.53
C ILE A 710 -13.23 -35.20 18.21
N SER A 711 -14.40 -35.22 17.57
CA SER A 711 -14.59 -35.84 16.25
C SER A 711 -13.64 -35.17 15.24
N THR A 712 -12.64 -35.92 14.75
CA THR A 712 -11.55 -35.34 13.96
C THR A 712 -11.44 -35.98 12.59
N THR A 713 -11.43 -35.20 11.54
CA THR A 713 -11.04 -35.60 10.17
C THR A 713 -9.57 -35.21 9.96
N ILE A 714 -8.73 -36.21 9.62
CA ILE A 714 -7.27 -36.00 9.47
C ILE A 714 -6.91 -36.00 7.99
N LEU A 715 -6.14 -34.93 7.59
CA LEU A 715 -5.44 -34.85 6.31
C LEU A 715 -3.93 -34.81 6.59
N LEU A 716 -3.20 -35.89 6.30
CA LEU A 716 -1.78 -36.01 6.61
C LEU A 716 -0.98 -36.19 5.32
N ASP A 717 0.18 -35.50 5.23
CA ASP A 717 1.19 -35.58 4.17
C ASP A 717 0.56 -35.47 2.76
N GLU A 718 0.65 -36.46 1.91
CA GLU A 718 0.11 -36.48 0.53
C GLU A 718 -1.39 -36.15 0.43
N ASN A 719 -2.15 -36.32 1.51
CA ASN A 719 -3.56 -35.98 1.58
C ASN A 719 -3.77 -34.50 1.99
N PHE A 720 -2.75 -33.85 2.54
CA PHE A 720 -2.81 -32.44 2.93
C PHE A 720 -2.43 -31.51 1.75
N LYS A 721 -3.21 -31.58 0.67
CA LYS A 721 -3.12 -30.70 -0.51
C LYS A 721 -4.10 -29.52 -0.39
N SER A 722 -3.76 -28.40 -1.00
CA SER A 722 -4.60 -27.19 -1.03
C SER A 722 -6.01 -27.47 -1.53
N THR A 723 -6.13 -28.26 -2.60
CA THR A 723 -7.42 -28.66 -3.20
C THR A 723 -8.22 -29.62 -2.32
N THR A 724 -7.56 -30.57 -1.62
CA THR A 724 -8.20 -31.48 -0.69
C THR A 724 -8.70 -30.73 0.55
N LEU A 725 -7.89 -29.82 1.06
CA LEU A 725 -8.25 -28.96 2.18
C LEU A 725 -9.51 -28.13 1.85
N GLU A 726 -9.52 -27.49 0.69
CA GLU A 726 -10.67 -26.72 0.19
C GLU A 726 -11.93 -27.56 0.09
N LYS A 727 -11.86 -28.70 -0.57
CA LYS A 727 -12.99 -29.63 -0.73
C LYS A 727 -13.53 -30.08 0.62
N THR A 728 -12.65 -30.40 1.56
CA THR A 728 -13.05 -30.93 2.88
C THR A 728 -13.70 -29.85 3.74
N ILE A 729 -13.13 -28.63 3.76
CA ILE A 729 -13.70 -27.47 4.46
C ILE A 729 -15.09 -27.12 3.92
N ASN A 730 -15.29 -27.23 2.61
CA ASN A 730 -16.56 -26.87 1.95
C ASN A 730 -17.66 -27.94 2.10
N THR A 731 -17.29 -29.19 2.37
CA THR A 731 -18.26 -30.33 2.46
C THR A 731 -18.77 -30.57 3.87
N GLN A 732 -17.99 -30.28 4.91
CA GLN A 732 -18.33 -30.55 6.31
C GLN A 732 -18.26 -29.31 7.21
N PRO A 733 -19.13 -29.17 8.24
CA PRO A 733 -19.17 -28.02 9.13
C PRO A 733 -18.19 -28.19 10.29
N PHE A 734 -16.90 -27.99 10.05
CA PHE A 734 -15.91 -27.99 11.14
C PHE A 734 -16.00 -26.74 12.00
N ARG A 735 -15.95 -26.88 13.33
CA ARG A 735 -15.84 -25.77 14.27
C ARG A 735 -14.39 -25.42 14.57
N VAL A 736 -13.49 -26.38 14.41
CA VAL A 736 -12.06 -26.22 14.60
C VAL A 736 -11.34 -26.62 13.32
N VAL A 737 -10.40 -25.82 12.89
CA VAL A 737 -9.42 -26.18 11.84
C VAL A 737 -8.04 -26.09 12.47
N HIS A 738 -7.31 -27.21 12.49
CA HIS A 738 -5.97 -27.32 13.04
C HIS A 738 -4.98 -27.62 11.90
N LEU A 739 -3.96 -26.79 11.74
CA LEU A 739 -2.95 -26.89 10.68
C LEU A 739 -1.57 -27.02 11.32
N ALA A 740 -1.01 -28.25 11.28
CA ALA A 740 0.32 -28.58 11.79
C ALA A 740 1.31 -28.69 10.62
N THR A 741 1.90 -27.58 10.23
CA THR A 741 2.79 -27.51 9.07
C THR A 741 3.71 -26.31 9.16
N HIS A 742 4.76 -26.28 8.34
CA HIS A 742 5.56 -25.08 8.19
C HIS A 742 4.73 -23.91 7.71
N GLY A 743 5.01 -22.74 8.24
CA GLY A 743 4.42 -21.48 7.81
C GLY A 743 5.32 -20.31 8.16
N GLN A 744 5.18 -19.23 7.43
CA GLN A 744 5.87 -17.98 7.68
C GLN A 744 4.85 -16.87 7.86
N PHE A 745 4.98 -16.09 8.93
CA PHE A 745 4.20 -14.87 9.15
C PHE A 745 5.12 -13.66 9.09
N SER A 746 4.72 -12.67 8.32
CA SER A 746 5.50 -11.44 8.05
C SER A 746 4.59 -10.22 8.16
N SER A 747 5.18 -9.04 8.27
CA SER A 747 4.48 -7.76 8.09
C SER A 747 4.01 -7.53 6.65
N LYS A 748 4.26 -8.46 5.73
CA LYS A 748 3.85 -8.40 4.33
C LYS A 748 2.99 -9.61 4.00
N ALA A 749 1.77 -9.37 3.51
CA ALA A 749 0.83 -10.44 3.14
C ALA A 749 1.39 -11.43 2.10
N LYS A 750 2.23 -10.95 1.18
CA LYS A 750 2.89 -11.78 0.15
C LYS A 750 3.95 -12.75 0.71
N ASP A 751 4.50 -12.45 1.89
CA ASP A 751 5.52 -13.27 2.56
C ASP A 751 4.88 -14.12 3.68
N THR A 752 3.54 -14.06 3.83
CA THR A 752 2.76 -14.81 4.82
C THR A 752 2.08 -16.00 4.14
N PHE A 753 2.47 -17.21 4.52
CA PHE A 753 1.94 -18.46 3.95
C PHE A 753 2.00 -19.62 4.94
N ILE A 754 1.26 -20.69 4.64
CA ILE A 754 1.42 -22.02 5.19
C ILE A 754 1.79 -23.01 4.08
N LEU A 755 2.52 -24.09 4.42
CA LEU A 755 2.97 -25.07 3.45
C LEU A 755 2.01 -26.25 3.39
N ALA A 756 1.47 -26.56 2.20
CA ALA A 756 0.74 -27.80 1.90
C ALA A 756 1.63 -28.75 1.09
N ALA A 757 1.19 -29.99 0.90
CA ALA A 757 1.96 -30.99 0.16
C ALA A 757 2.18 -30.63 -1.32
N ASP A 758 1.31 -29.82 -1.90
CA ASP A 758 1.35 -29.42 -3.31
C ASP A 758 1.91 -28.00 -3.54
N LYS A 759 1.75 -27.09 -2.59
CA LYS A 759 2.20 -25.69 -2.74
C LYS A 759 2.19 -24.91 -1.42
N ARG A 760 2.73 -23.69 -1.46
CA ARG A 760 2.50 -22.67 -0.44
C ARG A 760 1.09 -22.11 -0.58
N ILE A 761 0.33 -22.07 0.49
CA ILE A 761 -0.99 -21.42 0.56
C ILE A 761 -0.77 -20.03 1.19
N TYR A 762 -0.82 -19.00 0.37
CA TYR A 762 -0.64 -17.63 0.85
C TYR A 762 -1.90 -17.12 1.58
N VAL A 763 -1.73 -16.08 2.40
CA VAL A 763 -2.79 -15.54 3.27
C VAL A 763 -4.09 -15.21 2.50
N ASN A 764 -3.99 -14.69 1.28
CA ASN A 764 -5.16 -14.37 0.45
C ASN A 764 -5.87 -15.63 -0.07
N GLU A 765 -5.13 -16.70 -0.36
CA GLU A 765 -5.71 -18.00 -0.75
C GLU A 765 -6.37 -18.68 0.45
N LEU A 766 -5.72 -18.65 1.62
CA LEU A 766 -6.28 -19.18 2.86
C LEU A 766 -7.58 -18.45 3.24
N ASP A 767 -7.63 -17.13 3.04
CA ASP A 767 -8.84 -16.33 3.15
C ASP A 767 -9.96 -16.82 2.22
N SER A 768 -9.64 -17.02 0.95
CA SER A 768 -10.61 -17.51 -0.04
C SER A 768 -11.12 -18.92 0.30
N LEU A 769 -10.23 -19.81 0.75
CA LEU A 769 -10.56 -21.17 1.19
C LEU A 769 -11.55 -21.17 2.37
N LEU A 770 -11.34 -20.30 3.34
CA LEU A 770 -12.16 -20.25 4.56
C LEU A 770 -13.46 -19.46 4.36
N LYS A 771 -13.46 -18.38 3.51
CA LYS A 771 -14.65 -17.58 3.17
C LYS A 771 -15.63 -18.26 2.20
N SER A 772 -15.18 -19.14 1.33
CA SER A 772 -16.07 -19.92 0.46
C SER A 772 -17.11 -20.70 1.27
N ARG A 773 -16.79 -20.97 2.52
CA ARG A 773 -17.66 -21.56 3.53
C ARG A 773 -18.72 -20.58 4.06
N GLU A 774 -18.39 -19.30 4.32
CA GLU A 774 -19.33 -18.31 4.86
C GLU A 774 -20.48 -18.01 3.90
N GLN A 775 -20.24 -18.01 2.59
CA GLN A 775 -21.27 -17.82 1.59
C GLN A 775 -22.31 -18.94 1.54
N LYS A 776 -21.94 -20.13 2.03
CA LYS A 776 -22.80 -21.34 2.04
C LYS A 776 -23.39 -21.66 3.42
N ARG A 777 -22.95 -21.02 4.49
CA ARG A 777 -23.32 -21.37 5.87
C ARG A 777 -23.42 -20.14 6.78
N THR A 778 -24.31 -20.19 7.74
CA THR A 778 -24.66 -19.11 8.68
C THR A 778 -23.72 -18.98 9.87
N GLU A 779 -22.77 -19.91 10.10
CA GLU A 779 -21.89 -19.89 11.28
C GLU A 779 -20.41 -19.79 10.89
N PRO A 780 -19.66 -18.79 11.42
CA PRO A 780 -18.23 -18.66 11.21
C PRO A 780 -17.42 -19.79 11.85
N LEU A 781 -16.15 -19.94 11.46
CA LEU A 781 -15.21 -20.87 12.09
C LEU A 781 -14.99 -20.45 13.56
N GLY A 782 -15.10 -21.40 14.49
CA GLY A 782 -14.93 -21.11 15.91
C GLY A 782 -13.46 -20.88 16.28
N LEU A 783 -12.59 -21.82 15.88
CA LEU A 783 -11.16 -21.79 16.22
C LEU A 783 -10.31 -22.24 15.03
N LEU A 784 -9.32 -21.45 14.68
CA LEU A 784 -8.21 -21.82 13.80
C LEU A 784 -6.96 -22.04 14.67
N VAL A 785 -6.32 -23.21 14.54
CA VAL A 785 -5.04 -23.50 15.22
C VAL A 785 -3.95 -23.60 14.18
N LEU A 786 -2.89 -22.81 14.36
CA LEU A 786 -1.72 -22.79 13.50
C LEU A 786 -0.52 -23.26 14.33
N SER A 787 -0.20 -24.55 14.22
CA SER A 787 0.92 -25.19 14.92
C SER A 787 2.14 -25.26 14.01
N ALA A 788 3.31 -25.02 14.56
CA ALA A 788 4.60 -25.03 13.85
C ALA A 788 4.79 -23.90 12.84
N CYS A 789 4.44 -22.67 13.22
CA CYS A 789 4.71 -21.47 12.42
C CYS A 789 6.03 -20.81 12.86
N GLU A 790 6.86 -20.45 11.88
CA GLU A 790 8.02 -19.61 12.09
C GLU A 790 7.62 -18.15 11.87
N THR A 791 7.50 -17.37 12.97
CA THR A 791 7.41 -15.92 12.82
C THR A 791 8.78 -15.43 12.37
N ALA A 792 8.84 -14.72 11.25
CA ALA A 792 10.09 -14.27 10.65
C ALA A 792 11.02 -13.60 11.69
N GLN A 793 12.19 -14.18 11.91
CA GLN A 793 13.24 -13.59 12.73
C GLN A 793 13.55 -12.18 12.16
N GLY A 794 13.36 -11.15 12.96
CA GLY A 794 13.67 -9.76 12.59
C GLY A 794 12.50 -8.92 12.10
N ASP A 795 11.31 -9.48 11.89
CA ASP A 795 10.14 -8.68 11.53
C ASP A 795 9.36 -8.21 12.77
N ASN A 796 9.49 -6.93 13.10
CA ASN A 796 8.84 -6.33 14.26
C ASN A 796 7.29 -6.24 14.14
N ARG A 797 6.71 -6.65 13.03
CA ARG A 797 5.26 -6.62 12.77
C ARG A 797 4.68 -7.97 12.32
N ALA A 798 5.41 -9.07 12.50
CA ALA A 798 4.96 -10.41 12.09
C ALA A 798 3.62 -10.82 12.73
N ALA A 799 3.36 -10.42 13.98
CA ALA A 799 2.08 -10.68 14.64
C ALA A 799 0.90 -9.95 13.99
N LEU A 800 1.13 -8.88 13.20
CA LEU A 800 0.10 -8.25 12.38
C LEU A 800 -0.39 -9.22 11.29
N GLY A 801 0.54 -9.98 10.69
CA GLY A 801 0.22 -11.04 9.73
C GLY A 801 -0.65 -12.12 10.35
N LEU A 802 -0.34 -12.54 11.58
CA LEU A 802 -1.11 -13.53 12.32
C LEU A 802 -2.52 -13.03 12.67
N ALA A 803 -2.64 -11.82 13.24
CA ALA A 803 -3.92 -11.20 13.53
C ALA A 803 -4.75 -11.00 12.25
N GLY A 804 -4.09 -10.63 11.17
CA GLY A 804 -4.71 -10.47 9.87
C GLY A 804 -5.26 -11.78 9.30
N VAL A 805 -4.49 -12.86 9.37
CA VAL A 805 -4.96 -14.21 8.97
C VAL A 805 -6.19 -14.61 9.78
N ALA A 806 -6.15 -14.41 11.10
CA ALA A 806 -7.27 -14.70 11.99
C ALA A 806 -8.55 -13.98 11.55
N LEU A 807 -8.45 -12.69 11.32
CA LEU A 807 -9.59 -11.84 10.94
C LEU A 807 -10.15 -12.19 9.55
N ARG A 808 -9.28 -12.39 8.57
CA ARG A 808 -9.70 -12.73 7.20
C ARG A 808 -10.27 -14.12 7.06
N ALA A 809 -9.69 -15.08 7.76
CA ALA A 809 -10.20 -16.45 7.80
C ALA A 809 -11.65 -16.55 8.32
N GLY A 810 -12.25 -15.46 8.77
CA GLY A 810 -13.56 -15.48 9.40
C GLY A 810 -13.59 -16.34 10.67
N ALA A 811 -12.41 -16.69 11.22
CA ALA A 811 -12.30 -17.43 12.46
C ALA A 811 -12.55 -16.50 13.65
N ARG A 812 -13.39 -16.91 14.57
CA ARG A 812 -13.63 -16.12 15.80
C ARG A 812 -12.38 -16.03 16.68
N SER A 813 -11.60 -17.15 16.70
CA SER A 813 -10.36 -17.25 17.47
C SER A 813 -9.29 -17.89 16.62
N THR A 814 -8.05 -17.48 16.81
CA THR A 814 -6.87 -18.14 16.27
C THR A 814 -5.88 -18.40 17.38
N LEU A 815 -5.47 -19.66 17.54
CA LEU A 815 -4.35 -20.07 18.39
C LEU A 815 -3.13 -20.28 17.49
N ALA A 816 -2.03 -19.57 17.72
CA ALA A 816 -0.86 -19.69 16.88
C ALA A 816 0.43 -19.64 17.70
N SER A 817 1.48 -20.27 17.16
CA SER A 817 2.80 -20.22 17.75
C SER A 817 3.60 -19.01 17.26
N LEU A 818 4.32 -18.34 18.18
CA LEU A 818 5.19 -17.19 17.87
C LEU A 818 6.57 -17.62 17.38
N TRP A 819 7.03 -18.81 17.72
CA TRP A 819 8.30 -19.41 17.29
C TRP A 819 8.19 -20.94 17.29
N GLN A 820 9.12 -21.55 16.58
CA GLN A 820 9.19 -23.00 16.51
C GLN A 820 9.71 -23.59 17.83
N ILE A 821 9.07 -24.60 18.34
CA ILE A 821 9.50 -25.38 19.52
C ILE A 821 9.67 -26.86 19.16
N GLY A 822 10.35 -27.58 20.08
CA GLY A 822 10.56 -29.02 19.93
C GLY A 822 9.23 -29.79 19.91
N ASP A 823 9.18 -30.79 19.06
CA ASP A 823 8.00 -31.59 18.76
C ASP A 823 7.31 -32.23 19.97
N GLU A 824 8.10 -32.68 20.99
CA GLU A 824 7.54 -33.36 22.16
C GLU A 824 6.76 -32.42 23.08
N SER A 825 7.25 -31.20 23.32
CA SER A 825 6.54 -30.19 24.10
C SER A 825 5.29 -29.70 23.37
N THR A 826 5.31 -29.63 22.04
CA THR A 826 4.13 -29.32 21.21
C THR A 826 3.04 -30.39 21.37
N ALA A 827 3.39 -31.66 21.27
CA ALA A 827 2.45 -32.76 21.45
C ALA A 827 1.78 -32.74 22.84
N LEU A 828 2.56 -32.52 23.91
CA LEU A 828 2.02 -32.38 25.25
C LEU A 828 1.11 -31.16 25.39
N PHE A 829 1.49 -30.03 24.85
CA PHE A 829 0.67 -28.81 24.86
C PHE A 829 -0.66 -29.02 24.13
N VAL A 830 -0.62 -29.55 22.90
CA VAL A 830 -1.80 -29.78 22.07
C VAL A 830 -2.76 -30.77 22.73
N SER A 831 -2.24 -31.88 23.26
CA SER A 831 -3.03 -32.86 24.02
C SER A 831 -3.79 -32.20 25.18
N GLU A 832 -3.09 -31.45 26.04
CA GLU A 832 -3.72 -30.78 27.18
C GLU A 832 -4.68 -29.68 26.72
N PHE A 833 -4.31 -28.85 25.71
CA PHE A 833 -5.18 -27.79 25.21
C PHE A 833 -6.52 -28.34 24.71
N TYR A 834 -6.51 -29.38 23.87
CA TYR A 834 -7.75 -29.97 23.34
C TYR A 834 -8.57 -30.67 24.40
N HIS A 835 -7.91 -31.33 25.36
CA HIS A 835 -8.60 -31.87 26.53
C HIS A 835 -9.31 -30.77 27.31
N GLN A 836 -8.59 -29.68 27.61
CA GLN A 836 -9.12 -28.53 28.36
C GLN A 836 -10.20 -27.79 27.58
N LEU A 837 -10.12 -27.73 26.25
CA LEU A 837 -11.12 -27.11 25.40
C LEU A 837 -12.52 -27.78 25.54
N THR A 838 -12.57 -29.06 25.94
CA THR A 838 -13.84 -29.76 26.18
C THR A 838 -14.43 -29.50 27.56
N ILE A 839 -13.65 -29.05 28.52
CA ILE A 839 -14.06 -28.89 29.94
C ILE A 839 -13.96 -27.47 30.50
N SER A 840 -13.09 -26.61 29.96
CA SER A 840 -12.92 -25.22 30.39
C SER A 840 -14.10 -24.34 29.99
N LYS A 841 -14.34 -23.27 30.74
CA LYS A 841 -15.42 -22.31 30.44
C LYS A 841 -15.13 -21.43 29.23
N THR A 842 -13.84 -21.17 28.96
CA THR A 842 -13.38 -20.30 27.88
C THR A 842 -12.16 -20.87 27.18
N THR A 843 -11.95 -20.43 25.91
CA THR A 843 -10.76 -20.81 25.14
C THR A 843 -9.47 -20.30 25.78
N ALA A 844 -9.50 -19.12 26.41
CA ALA A 844 -8.36 -18.55 27.13
C ALA A 844 -7.99 -19.35 28.38
N GLU A 845 -8.97 -19.87 29.13
CA GLU A 845 -8.72 -20.77 30.26
C GLU A 845 -8.13 -22.11 29.81
N ALA A 846 -8.61 -22.67 28.69
CA ALA A 846 -8.03 -23.87 28.11
C ALA A 846 -6.56 -23.68 27.71
N LEU A 847 -6.22 -22.55 27.09
CA LEU A 847 -4.85 -22.18 26.79
C LEU A 847 -3.99 -22.06 28.05
N ARG A 848 -4.48 -21.33 29.06
CA ARG A 848 -3.78 -21.17 30.35
C ARG A 848 -3.48 -22.52 30.99
N SER A 849 -4.45 -23.43 31.01
CA SER A 849 -4.29 -24.77 31.60
C SER A 849 -3.18 -25.56 30.91
N ALA A 850 -3.14 -25.52 29.56
CA ALA A 850 -2.07 -26.18 28.79
C ALA A 850 -0.70 -25.54 29.06
N GLN A 851 -0.62 -24.21 29.16
CA GLN A 851 0.61 -23.50 29.51
C GLN A 851 1.11 -23.85 30.93
N LEU A 852 0.22 -23.91 31.90
CA LEU A 852 0.55 -24.29 33.28
C LEU A 852 0.98 -25.75 33.41
N LYS A 853 0.40 -26.65 32.59
CA LYS A 853 0.81 -28.06 32.54
C LYS A 853 2.28 -28.20 32.13
N LEU A 854 2.70 -27.48 31.10
CA LEU A 854 4.10 -27.45 30.67
C LEU A 854 4.99 -26.79 31.73
N LEU A 855 4.60 -25.62 32.26
CA LEU A 855 5.35 -24.90 33.30
C LEU A 855 5.57 -25.74 34.54
N SER A 856 4.66 -26.63 34.91
CA SER A 856 4.78 -27.54 36.05
C SER A 856 5.65 -28.77 35.79
N SER A 857 6.00 -29.07 34.54
CA SER A 857 6.87 -30.17 34.15
C SER A 857 8.35 -29.78 34.38
N SER A 858 9.14 -30.64 35.03
CA SER A 858 10.57 -30.39 35.25
C SER A 858 11.36 -30.16 33.96
N GLN A 859 10.90 -30.68 32.81
CA GLN A 859 11.56 -30.56 31.51
C GLN A 859 11.20 -29.27 30.75
N TYR A 860 10.00 -28.71 31.01
CA TYR A 860 9.45 -27.61 30.18
C TYR A 860 9.17 -26.35 30.97
N THR A 861 9.82 -26.10 32.09
CA THR A 861 9.63 -24.93 32.98
C THR A 861 9.93 -23.59 32.30
N ARG A 862 10.76 -23.61 31.25
CA ARG A 862 11.19 -22.40 30.58
C ARG A 862 10.10 -21.84 29.65
N PRO A 863 9.96 -20.47 29.58
CA PRO A 863 8.98 -19.82 28.72
C PRO A 863 9.08 -20.20 27.23
N LEU A 864 10.27 -20.58 26.76
CA LEU A 864 10.49 -21.12 25.42
C LEU A 864 9.41 -22.18 25.04
N TYR A 865 9.03 -23.06 25.97
CA TYR A 865 8.17 -24.20 25.70
C TYR A 865 6.68 -23.90 25.83
N TRP A 866 6.26 -23.12 26.82
CA TRP A 866 4.87 -22.90 27.15
C TRP A 866 4.29 -21.54 26.70
N ALA A 867 5.16 -20.53 26.54
CA ALA A 867 4.73 -19.19 26.17
C ALA A 867 4.64 -18.97 24.64
N THR A 868 4.99 -19.97 23.84
CA THR A 868 5.00 -19.85 22.38
C THR A 868 3.62 -19.65 21.78
N TYR A 869 2.56 -20.24 22.39
CA TYR A 869 1.22 -20.15 21.88
C TYR A 869 0.46 -18.92 22.41
N VAL A 870 -0.14 -18.17 21.47
CA VAL A 870 -0.96 -17.00 21.75
C VAL A 870 -2.36 -17.18 21.15
N LEU A 871 -3.37 -16.77 21.91
CA LEU A 871 -4.77 -16.76 21.47
C LEU A 871 -5.10 -15.34 20.97
N VAL A 872 -5.50 -15.23 19.70
CA VAL A 872 -5.88 -13.97 19.06
C VAL A 872 -7.38 -14.02 18.71
N GLY A 873 -8.12 -12.97 19.05
CA GLY A 873 -9.54 -12.81 18.75
C GLY A 873 -10.45 -13.12 19.95
N ASN A 874 -11.47 -13.91 19.74
CA ASN A 874 -12.43 -14.26 20.80
C ASN A 874 -11.79 -15.19 21.86
N TRP A 875 -11.80 -14.77 23.09
CA TRP A 875 -11.19 -15.50 24.23
C TRP A 875 -12.15 -16.43 24.95
N LEU A 876 -13.47 -16.35 24.62
CA LEU A 876 -14.57 -17.10 25.26
C LEU A 876 -14.69 -18.53 24.78
#